data_7708837966f479130485d931a075684e
#
_entry.id   7708837966f479130485d931a075684e
#
_cell.length_a   1.000
_cell.length_b   1.000
_cell.length_c   1.000
_cell.angle_alpha   90.00
_cell.angle_beta   90.00
_cell.angle_gamma   90.00
#
_symmetry.space_group_name_H-M   'P 1'
#
loop_
_entity.id
_entity.type
_entity.pdbx_description
1 polymer ?
#
loop_
_entity_poly.entity_id
_entity_poly.type
_entity_poly.pdbx_seq_one_letter_code
_entity_poly.pdbx_strand_id
1 'polypeptide(L)'
;MQEEVRRLAEDARRERNWKRWGPYLAARQWGTVREDYSAAGTSWDYFPHDHARSRAYRWGEDGLLGVTDRECRLCFGLALWNGRDIILKERPFGLSGTEGNHGEDLKECYFFLDSTPTHSYMKALYKYPQAAFPYTRLVQESLRRTAADPEFELADAGVFDGGRYFDVFVEYAKAAPDDLLVRITAANRGPDAAALHLLPGLWFRNTWAWGRGGEEYAPKPSLRLTPERGVIADHATLGRFHLLAGRGPDGSAPRWLFTENETNMGRLFGAPSASPFVKDAFHEFLVNGRVEAVNPAGVGTKAAAHYALEIPAGGAVELRLRLCVGEGGAAAGAAAEAPDAEAALGAAFEAVFLERIREADEYYAATLEAALTDAERTVARQAAAGLLWSKQFYGYVVREWLEGDPAQPAAPPGRSQGRNHEWFHLHNRDVVSMPDTWEYPWYAAWDLAFHMIPFARLDPVFAREQLVLFLREWYMHPNGQLPAYEWALSDVNPPVHAWACWRVYKLTGPRGGRDRLFLERTFQKLLLNFTWWVNRKDLHGRNLFTGGFLGLDNIGVFDRSRPLPTGGHLEQADATAWMAFYCTTMLAMALELADGDAAYEDVASKFFEHFVAISDAMNCLGGTGLWDDQDGFYYDQLHVDGRHIPLRVRSMVGLIPLFACEVLEQEVLDRLPGFSRRLRWFLENRGDLAGHVAYMDSAGGNGRVRRLLAVPSRERLERVLRYMLDEREFLSPHGIRSLSRVHRDHPYEFNTPDGAHRVAYDPGESTTGLFGGNSNWRGPVWFPVNYLLVEALERYHYFYGDTLTVECPTGSGRRMTLAGVAHEISSRLTSLFLPAAGGRRPCHGADPRFASDPHWRDLVWFYEYFHGDDGRGAGASHQTGWTALVLSLLEGQARRRGGAAKDTGQPTGPGGRKGRT
;
A
#
# COMPACT_ATOMS: atom_id res chain seq x y z
N MET A 1 16.12 14.32 -22.97
CA MET A 1 15.78 13.49 -21.76
C MET A 1 14.80 14.34 -20.97
N GLN A 2 13.68 13.80 -20.57
CA GLN A 2 12.70 14.53 -19.74
C GLN A 2 13.32 14.91 -18.40
N GLU A 3 12.94 16.06 -17.87
CA GLU A 3 13.53 16.60 -16.65
C GLU A 3 13.33 15.70 -15.42
N GLU A 4 12.14 15.12 -15.25
CA GLU A 4 11.90 14.20 -14.13
C GLU A 4 12.74 12.90 -14.24
N VAL A 5 12.92 12.36 -15.45
CA VAL A 5 13.82 11.21 -15.69
C VAL A 5 15.28 11.59 -15.42
N ARG A 6 15.69 12.84 -15.71
CA ARG A 6 17.03 13.35 -15.36
C ARG A 6 17.20 13.40 -13.83
N ARG A 7 16.21 13.92 -13.11
CA ARG A 7 16.25 13.98 -11.63
C ARG A 7 16.32 12.60 -10.99
N LEU A 8 15.56 11.64 -11.51
CA LEU A 8 15.65 10.24 -11.05
C LEU A 8 17.06 9.66 -11.25
N ALA A 9 17.69 9.97 -12.38
CA ALA A 9 19.05 9.51 -12.67
C ALA A 9 20.09 10.21 -11.78
N GLU A 10 19.96 11.51 -11.52
CA GLU A 10 20.84 12.27 -10.61
C GLU A 10 20.74 11.74 -9.18
N ASP A 11 19.52 11.44 -8.70
CA ASP A 11 19.27 10.86 -7.38
C ASP A 11 19.86 9.44 -7.26
N ALA A 12 19.63 8.58 -8.26
CA ALA A 12 20.15 7.22 -8.31
C ALA A 12 21.70 7.19 -8.32
N ARG A 13 22.35 8.15 -8.97
CA ARG A 13 23.81 8.29 -8.98
C ARG A 13 24.37 9.04 -7.76
N ARG A 14 23.49 9.48 -6.86
CA ARG A 14 23.83 10.29 -5.67
C ARG A 14 24.53 11.61 -6.00
N GLU A 15 24.25 12.16 -7.17
CA GLU A 15 24.77 13.47 -7.62
C GLU A 15 23.96 14.60 -6.98
N ARG A 16 22.64 14.45 -6.91
CA ARG A 16 21.71 15.38 -6.27
C ARG A 16 20.61 14.60 -5.55
N ASN A 17 20.38 14.88 -4.27
CA ASN A 17 19.44 14.17 -3.42
C ASN A 17 17.99 14.67 -3.61
N TRP A 18 17.42 14.46 -4.82
CA TRP A 18 16.06 14.91 -5.14
C TRP A 18 14.99 14.30 -4.26
N LYS A 19 15.20 13.07 -3.76
CA LYS A 19 14.27 12.36 -2.87
C LYS A 19 14.55 12.62 -1.39
N ARG A 20 15.37 13.63 -1.03
CA ARG A 20 15.62 13.96 0.37
C ARG A 20 14.34 14.37 1.08
N TRP A 21 13.53 15.23 0.46
CA TRP A 21 12.23 15.67 0.93
C TRP A 21 11.13 14.99 0.14
N GLY A 22 10.07 14.56 0.84
CA GLY A 22 8.92 13.94 0.22
C GLY A 22 7.75 13.80 1.20
N PRO A 23 6.66 13.18 0.79
CA PRO A 23 5.48 12.96 1.63
C PRO A 23 5.70 11.80 2.61
N TYR A 24 6.85 11.81 3.30
CA TYR A 24 7.26 10.72 4.19
C TYR A 24 6.68 10.87 5.60
N LEU A 25 5.86 11.89 5.81
CA LEU A 25 5.13 12.14 7.04
C LEU A 25 3.87 11.28 7.07
N ALA A 26 3.70 10.44 8.11
CA ALA A 26 2.49 9.65 8.27
C ALA A 26 1.27 10.55 8.55
N ALA A 27 0.08 10.06 8.25
CA ALA A 27 -1.15 10.70 8.69
C ALA A 27 -1.52 10.30 10.12
N ARG A 28 -0.95 9.18 10.62
CA ARG A 28 -1.23 8.61 11.95
C ARG A 28 0.00 8.01 12.59
N GLN A 29 0.26 8.33 13.86
CA GLN A 29 1.19 7.64 14.76
C GLN A 29 0.49 7.12 16.02
N TRP A 30 -0.64 7.70 16.41
CA TRP A 30 -1.46 7.22 17.51
C TRP A 30 -2.13 5.86 17.18
N GLY A 31 -2.52 5.11 18.22
CA GLY A 31 -3.19 3.82 18.05
C GLY A 31 -2.36 2.74 17.37
N THR A 32 -1.03 2.86 17.35
CA THR A 32 -0.15 1.84 16.75
C THR A 32 0.64 1.08 17.80
N VAL A 33 1.01 -0.16 17.48
CA VAL A 33 1.80 -1.03 18.37
C VAL A 33 3.15 -0.43 18.77
N ARG A 34 3.71 0.45 17.95
CA ARG A 34 4.99 1.13 18.23
C ARG A 34 4.89 2.10 19.40
N GLU A 35 3.71 2.64 19.63
CA GLU A 35 3.45 3.60 20.72
C GLU A 35 2.76 2.93 21.94
N ASP A 36 2.61 1.59 21.90
CA ASP A 36 2.04 0.86 23.02
C ASP A 36 3.08 0.57 24.11
N TYR A 37 2.96 1.33 25.20
CA TYR A 37 3.71 1.11 26.43
C TYR A 37 2.83 0.54 27.55
N SER A 38 1.62 0.06 27.21
CA SER A 38 0.69 -0.54 28.18
C SER A 38 1.20 -1.86 28.73
N ALA A 39 0.87 -2.16 29.97
CA ALA A 39 1.22 -3.44 30.61
C ALA A 39 0.41 -4.61 30.04
N ALA A 40 -0.79 -4.33 29.52
CA ALA A 40 -1.75 -5.33 29.06
C ALA A 40 -1.75 -5.58 27.54
N GLY A 41 -0.92 -4.85 26.78
CA GLY A 41 -0.84 -4.99 25.32
C GLY A 41 -2.08 -4.44 24.58
N THR A 42 -2.62 -3.32 25.06
CA THR A 42 -3.80 -2.64 24.47
C THR A 42 -3.39 -1.58 23.46
N SER A 43 -2.58 -1.97 22.48
CA SER A 43 -1.91 -1.05 21.53
C SER A 43 -2.86 -0.11 20.81
N TRP A 44 -4.02 -0.55 20.38
CA TRP A 44 -4.98 0.26 19.65
C TRP A 44 -5.68 1.33 20.50
N ASP A 45 -5.84 1.09 21.79
CA ASP A 45 -6.51 1.99 22.74
C ASP A 45 -5.55 2.76 23.63
N TYR A 46 -4.28 2.34 23.70
CA TYR A 46 -3.28 2.94 24.61
C TYR A 46 -2.95 4.37 24.27
N PHE A 47 -2.92 4.72 22.99
CA PHE A 47 -2.63 6.05 22.50
C PHE A 47 -3.78 6.58 21.63
N PRO A 48 -4.90 7.06 22.19
CA PRO A 48 -6.06 7.53 21.44
C PRO A 48 -5.81 8.87 20.75
N HIS A 49 -6.64 9.21 19.75
CA HIS A 49 -6.59 10.46 19.00
C HIS A 49 -6.56 11.70 19.92
N ASP A 50 -7.31 11.69 21.04
CA ASP A 50 -7.31 12.81 22.02
C ASP A 50 -5.92 13.06 22.63
N HIS A 51 -5.10 12.03 22.81
CA HIS A 51 -3.74 12.17 23.32
C HIS A 51 -2.75 12.66 22.24
N ALA A 52 -3.00 12.38 20.98
CA ALA A 52 -2.05 12.63 19.88
C ALA A 52 -1.64 14.10 19.76
N ARG A 53 -2.55 15.03 20.02
CA ARG A 53 -2.23 16.47 19.99
C ARG A 53 -1.27 16.90 21.10
N SER A 54 -1.24 16.15 22.22
CA SER A 54 -0.51 16.52 23.45
C SER A 54 0.71 15.64 23.73
N ARG A 55 0.85 14.50 23.05
CA ARG A 55 1.91 13.52 23.27
C ARG A 55 2.92 13.53 22.14
N ALA A 56 4.21 13.67 22.46
CA ALA A 56 5.29 13.56 21.49
C ALA A 56 5.55 12.09 21.15
N TYR A 57 5.93 11.85 19.91
CA TYR A 57 6.30 10.53 19.40
C TYR A 57 7.80 10.33 19.41
N ARG A 58 8.19 9.08 19.49
CA ARG A 58 9.56 8.65 19.40
C ARG A 58 9.94 8.20 17.98
N TRP A 59 9.09 7.40 17.38
CA TRP A 59 9.42 6.62 16.17
C TRP A 59 9.14 7.37 14.86
N GLY A 60 8.38 8.42 14.90
CA GLY A 60 8.01 9.22 13.74
C GLY A 60 7.18 10.42 14.11
N GLU A 61 6.55 11.03 13.13
CA GLU A 61 5.62 12.14 13.30
C GLU A 61 4.42 11.96 12.41
N ASP A 62 3.29 12.56 12.79
CA ASP A 62 2.09 12.63 11.97
C ASP A 62 1.70 14.08 11.65
N GLY A 63 0.99 14.24 10.53
CA GLY A 63 0.49 15.54 10.11
C GLY A 63 -0.47 15.44 8.93
N LEU A 64 -1.18 16.53 8.67
CA LEU A 64 -2.14 16.62 7.57
C LEU A 64 -1.43 17.10 6.29
N LEU A 65 -1.46 16.27 5.23
CA LEU A 65 -0.90 16.54 3.90
C LEU A 65 0.54 17.08 3.93
N GLY A 66 1.36 16.55 4.85
CA GLY A 66 2.68 17.08 5.13
C GLY A 66 3.81 16.44 4.34
N VAL A 67 4.98 17.03 4.51
CA VAL A 67 6.25 16.56 3.96
C VAL A 67 7.32 16.55 5.04
N THR A 68 8.32 15.68 4.90
CA THR A 68 9.49 15.64 5.78
C THR A 68 10.72 15.16 5.01
N ASP A 69 11.90 15.35 5.59
CA ASP A 69 13.12 14.74 5.09
C ASP A 69 13.09 13.21 5.33
N ARG A 70 13.89 12.46 4.56
CA ARG A 70 13.89 10.99 4.58
C ARG A 70 14.22 10.32 5.92
N GLU A 71 14.65 11.10 6.91
CA GLU A 71 14.91 10.64 8.29
C GLU A 71 13.89 11.21 9.30
N CYS A 72 12.87 11.89 8.80
CA CYS A 72 11.82 12.50 9.61
C CYS A 72 12.37 13.40 10.73
N ARG A 73 13.36 14.25 10.41
CA ARG A 73 13.96 15.19 11.37
C ARG A 73 13.20 16.49 11.45
N LEU A 74 12.87 17.09 10.29
CA LEU A 74 12.13 18.34 10.17
C LEU A 74 10.88 18.10 9.35
N CYS A 75 9.72 18.36 9.94
CA CYS A 75 8.41 18.09 9.36
C CYS A 75 7.69 19.41 9.03
N PHE A 76 7.02 19.45 7.90
CA PHE A 76 6.10 20.51 7.52
C PHE A 76 4.72 19.91 7.28
N GLY A 77 3.67 20.56 7.78
CA GLY A 77 2.29 20.11 7.57
C GLY A 77 1.30 21.26 7.81
N LEU A 78 0.03 20.96 7.62
CA LEU A 78 -1.04 21.94 7.73
C LEU A 78 -1.90 21.66 8.97
N ALA A 79 -2.30 22.74 9.68
CA ALA A 79 -3.37 22.70 10.65
C ALA A 79 -4.50 23.63 10.21
N LEU A 80 -5.76 23.24 10.49
CA LEU A 80 -6.97 23.93 10.07
C LEU A 80 -7.91 24.16 11.27
N TRP A 81 -8.60 25.29 11.28
CA TRP A 81 -9.69 25.54 12.19
C TRP A 81 -10.76 26.43 11.58
N ASN A 82 -12.01 25.99 11.61
CA ASN A 82 -13.14 26.69 11.02
C ASN A 82 -13.89 27.61 12.02
N GLY A 83 -13.30 27.86 13.20
CA GLY A 83 -13.93 28.67 14.25
C GLY A 83 -15.05 27.95 15.02
N ARG A 84 -15.38 26.72 14.70
CA ARG A 84 -16.47 25.92 15.29
C ARG A 84 -16.01 24.54 15.77
N ASP A 85 -14.93 24.05 15.21
CA ASP A 85 -14.38 22.74 15.56
C ASP A 85 -13.85 22.77 17.00
N ILE A 86 -14.06 21.69 17.74
CA ILE A 86 -13.59 21.55 19.12
C ILE A 86 -12.12 21.10 19.22
N ILE A 87 -11.53 20.69 18.10
CA ILE A 87 -10.15 20.25 17.98
C ILE A 87 -9.50 20.99 16.82
N LEU A 88 -8.30 21.54 17.02
CA LEU A 88 -7.47 22.02 15.93
C LEU A 88 -7.10 20.83 15.01
N LYS A 89 -7.47 20.89 13.75
CA LYS A 89 -7.24 19.81 12.77
C LYS A 89 -5.79 19.80 12.29
N GLU A 90 -4.91 19.17 13.05
CA GLU A 90 -3.48 18.97 12.73
C GLU A 90 -3.21 17.59 12.13
N ARG A 91 -4.11 16.66 12.28
CA ARG A 91 -4.04 15.26 11.81
C ARG A 91 -5.41 14.72 11.50
N PRO A 92 -5.49 13.70 10.63
CA PRO A 92 -6.74 13.01 10.35
C PRO A 92 -7.31 12.31 11.60
N PHE A 93 -8.64 12.20 11.62
CA PHE A 93 -9.40 11.47 12.61
C PHE A 93 -9.97 10.19 12.02
N GLY A 94 -10.01 9.15 12.80
CA GLY A 94 -10.68 7.90 12.52
C GLY A 94 -11.02 7.17 13.80
N LEU A 95 -11.71 6.06 13.68
CA LEU A 95 -12.11 5.18 14.76
C LEU A 95 -10.99 4.19 15.05
N SER A 96 -10.65 3.98 16.29
CA SER A 96 -9.66 2.99 16.72
C SER A 96 -10.33 1.77 17.35
N GLY A 97 -9.73 0.59 17.12
CA GLY A 97 -10.06 -0.64 17.81
C GLY A 97 -11.56 -0.91 17.94
N THR A 98 -12.07 -0.77 19.15
CA THR A 98 -13.46 -1.07 19.48
C THR A 98 -14.47 0.04 19.15
N GLU A 99 -14.04 1.20 18.66
CA GLU A 99 -14.93 2.30 18.32
C GLU A 99 -15.68 2.07 16.98
N GLY A 100 -15.07 1.35 16.05
CA GLY A 100 -15.68 1.01 14.75
C GLY A 100 -16.48 -0.30 14.79
N ASN A 101 -17.60 -0.36 14.07
CA ASN A 101 -18.39 -1.60 13.98
C ASN A 101 -17.75 -2.68 13.09
N HIS A 102 -16.77 -2.28 12.26
CA HIS A 102 -15.93 -3.18 11.47
C HIS A 102 -14.42 -3.06 11.82
N GLY A 103 -14.09 -2.45 12.95
CA GLY A 103 -12.71 -2.24 13.40
C GLY A 103 -12.24 -0.81 13.20
N GLU A 104 -10.95 -0.63 12.88
CA GLU A 104 -10.40 0.69 12.61
C GLU A 104 -10.90 1.25 11.30
N ASP A 105 -11.14 2.56 11.28
CA ASP A 105 -11.66 3.20 10.08
C ASP A 105 -11.38 4.70 10.06
N LEU A 106 -10.85 5.21 8.96
CA LEU A 106 -10.53 6.60 8.72
C LEU A 106 -11.80 7.40 8.36
N LYS A 107 -12.16 8.39 9.15
CA LYS A 107 -13.35 9.22 8.96
C LYS A 107 -13.02 10.61 8.41
N GLU A 108 -12.32 10.65 7.29
CA GLU A 108 -11.86 11.88 6.64
C GLU A 108 -12.13 11.87 5.13
N CYS A 109 -12.01 13.02 4.49
CA CYS A 109 -12.22 13.16 3.07
C CYS A 109 -11.05 13.92 2.42
N TYR A 110 -10.11 13.18 1.81
CA TYR A 110 -8.97 13.75 1.09
C TYR A 110 -8.63 12.93 -0.17
N PHE A 111 -7.83 13.53 -1.05
CA PHE A 111 -7.47 12.94 -2.34
C PHE A 111 -6.02 13.29 -2.69
N PHE A 112 -5.27 12.32 -3.13
CA PHE A 112 -3.96 12.54 -3.75
C PHE A 112 -4.15 12.70 -5.25
N LEU A 113 -3.92 13.92 -5.75
CA LEU A 113 -4.25 14.28 -7.13
C LEU A 113 -3.09 14.13 -8.08
N ASP A 114 -1.88 14.39 -7.60
CA ASP A 114 -0.67 14.33 -8.40
C ASP A 114 0.59 14.14 -7.55
N SER A 115 1.60 13.47 -8.09
CA SER A 115 2.96 13.46 -7.57
C SER A 115 3.91 12.94 -8.64
N THR A 116 5.11 13.53 -8.76
CA THR A 116 6.20 12.93 -9.52
C THR A 116 7.06 12.02 -8.64
N PRO A 117 7.80 11.06 -9.21
CA PRO A 117 8.61 10.11 -8.43
C PRO A 117 9.70 10.73 -7.54
N THR A 118 10.27 11.89 -7.96
CA THR A 118 11.24 12.63 -7.12
C THR A 118 10.56 13.61 -6.18
N HIS A 119 9.22 13.65 -6.19
CA HIS A 119 8.45 14.64 -5.44
C HIS A 119 8.81 16.09 -5.82
N SER A 120 9.22 16.29 -7.07
CA SER A 120 9.51 17.63 -7.62
C SER A 120 8.24 18.45 -7.81
N TYR A 121 7.10 17.78 -8.01
CA TYR A 121 5.75 18.34 -7.94
C TYR A 121 4.83 17.35 -7.21
N MET A 122 3.98 17.87 -6.34
CA MET A 122 2.94 17.09 -5.65
C MET A 122 1.70 17.94 -5.44
N LYS A 123 0.51 17.31 -5.46
CA LYS A 123 -0.77 17.96 -5.21
C LYS A 123 -1.72 17.03 -4.47
N ALA A 124 -2.32 17.55 -3.40
CA ALA A 124 -3.37 16.87 -2.64
C ALA A 124 -4.52 17.83 -2.34
N LEU A 125 -5.69 17.26 -2.04
CA LEU A 125 -6.90 17.96 -1.66
C LEU A 125 -7.44 17.40 -0.35
N TYR A 126 -7.77 18.26 0.60
CA TYR A 126 -8.52 17.93 1.79
C TYR A 126 -9.85 18.68 1.78
N LYS A 127 -10.96 17.99 2.05
CA LYS A 127 -12.30 18.60 2.15
C LYS A 127 -12.65 18.83 3.61
N TYR A 128 -12.63 20.08 4.05
CA TYR A 128 -12.84 20.46 5.44
C TYR A 128 -14.24 21.04 5.66
N PRO A 129 -15.07 20.48 6.57
CA PRO A 129 -16.40 21.01 6.86
C PRO A 129 -16.37 22.45 7.43
N GLN A 130 -17.39 23.24 7.12
CA GLN A 130 -17.62 24.55 7.77
C GLN A 130 -18.36 24.42 9.10
N ALA A 131 -19.03 23.30 9.35
CA ALA A 131 -19.58 22.93 10.66
C ALA A 131 -18.49 22.37 11.58
N ALA A 132 -18.78 22.26 12.89
CA ALA A 132 -17.94 21.49 13.80
C ALA A 132 -17.79 20.04 13.29
N PHE A 133 -16.56 19.55 13.32
CA PHE A 133 -16.28 18.18 12.88
C PHE A 133 -16.99 17.18 13.83
N PRO A 134 -17.71 16.18 13.32
CA PRO A 134 -18.65 15.40 14.13
C PRO A 134 -18.00 14.23 14.87
N TYR A 135 -16.84 14.43 15.54
CA TYR A 135 -16.07 13.41 16.25
C TYR A 135 -16.93 12.49 17.11
N THR A 136 -17.69 13.06 18.04
CA THR A 136 -18.53 12.29 18.97
C THR A 136 -19.63 11.53 18.24
N ARG A 137 -20.22 12.12 17.19
CA ARG A 137 -21.30 11.48 16.42
C ARG A 137 -20.77 10.28 15.65
N LEU A 138 -19.60 10.40 15.03
CA LEU A 138 -18.94 9.29 14.31
C LEU A 138 -18.73 8.09 15.25
N VAL A 139 -18.14 8.31 16.42
CA VAL A 139 -17.97 7.25 17.42
C VAL A 139 -19.30 6.67 17.89
N GLN A 140 -20.26 7.53 18.26
CA GLN A 140 -21.55 7.06 18.80
C GLN A 140 -22.39 6.29 17.78
N GLU A 141 -22.45 6.71 16.52
CA GLU A 141 -23.18 6.01 15.48
C GLU A 141 -22.54 4.65 15.17
N SER A 142 -21.19 4.58 15.14
CA SER A 142 -20.47 3.31 14.92
C SER A 142 -20.69 2.34 16.08
N LEU A 143 -20.59 2.81 17.33
CA LEU A 143 -20.86 1.96 18.53
C LEU A 143 -22.31 1.44 18.61
N ARG A 144 -23.27 2.09 17.96
CA ARG A 144 -24.67 1.62 17.91
C ARG A 144 -24.91 0.57 16.83
N ARG A 145 -23.99 0.46 15.88
CA ARG A 145 -24.10 -0.44 14.74
C ARG A 145 -23.50 -1.81 15.09
N THR A 146 -24.02 -2.81 14.43
CA THR A 146 -23.49 -4.18 14.49
C THR A 146 -22.64 -4.46 13.27
N ALA A 147 -21.95 -5.57 13.24
CA ALA A 147 -21.23 -6.03 12.05
C ALA A 147 -22.14 -6.33 10.84
N ALA A 148 -23.47 -6.37 11.00
CA ALA A 148 -24.41 -6.50 9.88
C ALA A 148 -24.85 -5.15 9.28
N ASP A 149 -24.52 -4.05 9.93
CA ASP A 149 -24.84 -2.70 9.48
C ASP A 149 -23.66 -2.11 8.69
N PRO A 150 -23.91 -1.28 7.66
CA PRO A 150 -22.82 -0.58 6.97
C PRO A 150 -22.16 0.41 7.94
N GLU A 151 -20.92 0.79 7.65
CA GLU A 151 -20.21 1.82 8.38
C GLU A 151 -20.93 3.18 8.29
N PHE A 152 -20.70 4.03 9.29
CA PHE A 152 -21.19 5.41 9.31
C PHE A 152 -20.07 6.35 8.90
N GLU A 153 -20.15 6.86 7.70
CA GLU A 153 -19.14 7.69 7.11
C GLU A 153 -19.29 9.18 7.47
N LEU A 154 -18.20 9.94 7.32
CA LEU A 154 -18.21 11.39 7.46
C LEU A 154 -19.27 12.04 6.56
N ALA A 155 -19.48 11.51 5.38
CA ALA A 155 -20.48 11.95 4.42
C ALA A 155 -21.91 11.77 4.94
N ASP A 156 -22.19 10.70 5.69
CA ASP A 156 -23.49 10.39 6.27
C ASP A 156 -23.87 11.37 7.40
N ALA A 157 -22.87 12.01 7.99
CA ALA A 157 -23.12 13.07 8.98
C ALA A 157 -23.69 14.37 8.37
N GLY A 158 -23.78 14.47 7.04
CA GLY A 158 -24.33 15.62 6.32
C GLY A 158 -23.43 16.85 6.30
N VAL A 159 -22.15 16.72 6.67
CA VAL A 159 -21.23 17.87 6.82
C VAL A 159 -20.88 18.55 5.49
N PHE A 160 -21.13 17.89 4.36
CA PHE A 160 -20.91 18.42 3.01
C PHE A 160 -22.18 18.94 2.34
N ASP A 161 -23.34 18.87 3.02
CA ASP A 161 -24.61 19.25 2.45
C ASP A 161 -24.67 20.75 2.14
N GLY A 162 -25.32 21.09 1.02
CA GLY A 162 -25.42 22.47 0.54
C GLY A 162 -24.08 23.12 0.18
N GLY A 163 -23.02 22.33 -0.04
CA GLY A 163 -21.69 22.83 -0.39
C GLY A 163 -20.94 23.47 0.78
N ARG A 164 -21.40 23.31 2.04
CA ARG A 164 -20.83 23.98 3.23
C ARG A 164 -19.53 23.36 3.71
N TYR A 165 -18.53 23.40 2.83
CA TYR A 165 -17.18 22.93 3.10
C TYR A 165 -16.13 23.75 2.36
N PHE A 166 -14.87 23.58 2.76
CA PHE A 166 -13.72 24.13 2.06
C PHE A 166 -13.02 23.03 1.29
N ASP A 167 -12.64 23.30 0.04
CA ASP A 167 -11.59 22.54 -0.65
C ASP A 167 -10.25 23.18 -0.33
N VAL A 168 -9.38 22.46 0.35
CA VAL A 168 -8.03 22.91 0.71
C VAL A 168 -7.03 22.11 -0.11
N PHE A 169 -6.53 22.73 -1.18
CA PHE A 169 -5.46 22.19 -1.99
C PHE A 169 -4.11 22.52 -1.39
N VAL A 170 -3.24 21.53 -1.31
CA VAL A 170 -1.83 21.72 -0.94
C VAL A 170 -0.98 21.22 -2.07
N GLU A 171 -0.13 22.11 -2.59
CA GLU A 171 0.79 21.83 -3.68
C GLU A 171 2.22 22.10 -3.25
N TYR A 172 3.12 21.23 -3.65
CA TYR A 172 4.55 21.34 -3.40
C TYR A 172 5.30 21.34 -4.73
N ALA A 173 6.27 22.26 -4.87
CA ALA A 173 7.15 22.32 -6.03
C ALA A 173 8.61 22.50 -5.56
N LYS A 174 9.54 21.73 -6.12
CA LYS A 174 10.96 21.86 -5.78
C LYS A 174 11.68 22.75 -6.78
N ALA A 175 12.27 23.85 -6.35
CA ALA A 175 13.24 24.58 -7.14
C ALA A 175 14.59 23.86 -7.18
N ALA A 176 14.98 23.24 -6.05
CA ALA A 176 16.18 22.40 -5.86
C ALA A 176 15.89 21.29 -4.84
N PRO A 177 16.80 20.31 -4.62
CA PRO A 177 16.61 19.25 -3.63
C PRO A 177 16.23 19.74 -2.23
N ASP A 178 16.81 20.85 -1.77
CA ASP A 178 16.61 21.44 -0.45
C ASP A 178 15.87 22.80 -0.54
N ASP A 179 15.03 22.98 -1.53
CA ASP A 179 14.26 24.20 -1.78
C ASP A 179 12.85 23.87 -2.25
N LEU A 180 11.90 23.90 -1.28
CA LEU A 180 10.51 23.51 -1.42
C LEU A 180 9.62 24.75 -1.39
N LEU A 181 8.86 24.93 -2.46
CA LEU A 181 7.78 25.93 -2.54
C LEU A 181 6.47 25.25 -2.18
N VAL A 182 5.66 25.89 -1.35
CA VAL A 182 4.37 25.41 -0.90
C VAL A 182 3.28 26.40 -1.28
N ARG A 183 2.27 25.93 -2.00
CA ARG A 183 1.07 26.72 -2.37
C ARG A 183 -0.15 26.06 -1.71
N ILE A 184 -0.85 26.81 -0.86
CA ILE A 184 -2.08 26.39 -0.22
C ILE A 184 -3.22 27.21 -0.77
N THR A 185 -4.20 26.55 -1.43
CA THR A 185 -5.39 27.22 -1.95
C THR A 185 -6.62 26.70 -1.22
N ALA A 186 -7.28 27.58 -0.46
CA ALA A 186 -8.53 27.26 0.23
C ALA A 186 -9.71 27.90 -0.52
N ALA A 187 -10.62 27.08 -1.01
CA ALA A 187 -11.82 27.51 -1.74
C ALA A 187 -13.07 27.21 -0.90
N ASN A 188 -13.86 28.25 -0.66
CA ASN A 188 -15.17 28.13 0.00
C ASN A 188 -16.21 27.64 -1.04
N ARG A 189 -16.75 26.44 -0.85
CA ARG A 189 -17.80 25.87 -1.71
C ARG A 189 -19.22 26.24 -1.25
N GLY A 190 -19.30 26.85 -0.04
CA GLY A 190 -20.55 27.25 0.56
C GLY A 190 -21.17 28.51 -0.05
N PRO A 191 -22.49 28.72 0.20
CA PRO A 191 -23.25 29.84 -0.32
C PRO A 191 -23.01 31.14 0.48
N ASP A 192 -22.33 31.07 1.64
CA ASP A 192 -22.08 32.20 2.53
C ASP A 192 -20.58 32.38 2.74
N ALA A 193 -20.14 33.59 3.12
CA ALA A 193 -18.77 33.81 3.59
C ALA A 193 -18.50 32.97 4.85
N ALA A 194 -17.30 32.43 4.96
CA ALA A 194 -16.97 31.54 6.07
C ALA A 194 -15.54 31.76 6.57
N ALA A 195 -15.38 31.73 7.89
CA ALA A 195 -14.09 31.84 8.55
C ALA A 195 -13.27 30.55 8.41
N LEU A 196 -11.97 30.72 8.16
CA LEU A 196 -11.00 29.64 8.13
C LEU A 196 -9.66 30.13 8.67
N HIS A 197 -9.14 29.43 9.65
CA HIS A 197 -7.77 29.63 10.12
C HIS A 197 -6.87 28.57 9.48
N LEU A 198 -5.81 29.02 8.82
CA LEU A 198 -4.78 28.18 8.23
C LEU A 198 -3.48 28.36 9.01
N LEU A 199 -2.88 27.24 9.42
CA LEU A 199 -1.65 27.20 10.17
C LEU A 199 -0.66 26.24 9.46
N PRO A 200 -0.02 26.64 8.36
CA PRO A 200 1.14 25.90 7.87
C PRO A 200 2.24 25.92 8.94
N GLY A 201 2.64 24.71 9.36
CA GLY A 201 3.50 24.48 10.51
C GLY A 201 4.80 23.78 10.17
N LEU A 202 5.85 24.08 10.93
CA LEU A 202 7.17 23.48 10.87
C LEU A 202 7.56 22.98 12.26
N TRP A 203 8.03 21.73 12.36
CA TRP A 203 8.45 21.19 13.65
C TRP A 203 9.52 20.11 13.51
N PHE A 204 10.29 19.92 14.57
CA PHE A 204 11.25 18.83 14.67
C PHE A 204 10.65 17.60 15.36
N ARG A 205 10.90 16.40 14.84
CA ARG A 205 10.62 15.16 15.55
C ARG A 205 11.41 15.16 16.86
N ASN A 206 10.72 14.85 17.95
CA ASN A 206 11.34 14.83 19.26
C ASN A 206 12.20 13.57 19.44
N THR A 207 13.51 13.76 19.33
CA THR A 207 14.52 12.72 19.57
C THR A 207 15.37 13.01 20.82
N TRP A 208 15.18 14.16 21.49
CA TRP A 208 16.01 14.62 22.60
C TRP A 208 15.44 14.31 23.99
N ALA A 209 14.14 14.03 24.11
CA ALA A 209 13.46 13.90 25.40
C ALA A 209 13.55 12.49 26.03
N TRP A 210 14.19 11.53 25.37
CA TRP A 210 14.15 10.11 25.74
C TRP A 210 15.32 9.65 26.61
N GLY A 211 16.35 10.52 26.80
CA GLY A 211 17.54 10.20 27.59
C GLY A 211 18.53 9.26 26.91
N ARG A 212 18.37 9.06 25.62
CA ARG A 212 19.28 8.26 24.77
C ARG A 212 20.29 9.16 24.09
N GLY A 213 21.41 8.58 23.69
CA GLY A 213 22.48 9.24 22.92
C GLY A 213 22.87 8.37 21.73
N GLY A 214 23.59 8.97 20.80
CA GLY A 214 24.05 8.31 19.56
C GLY A 214 23.59 9.04 18.32
N GLU A 215 23.77 8.42 17.16
CA GLU A 215 23.55 9.06 15.85
C GLU A 215 22.09 9.50 15.63
N GLU A 216 21.14 8.77 16.20
CA GLU A 216 19.69 9.05 16.06
C GLU A 216 19.16 10.08 17.06
N TYR A 217 19.92 10.38 18.10
CA TYR A 217 19.53 11.21 19.22
C TYR A 217 20.33 12.51 19.23
N ALA A 218 20.06 13.35 18.23
CA ALA A 218 20.72 14.65 18.12
C ALA A 218 20.36 15.56 19.30
N PRO A 219 21.25 16.54 19.65
CA PRO A 219 20.91 17.58 20.60
C PRO A 219 19.64 18.32 20.21
N LYS A 220 18.92 18.85 21.20
CA LYS A 220 17.65 19.59 20.98
C LYS A 220 17.84 20.67 19.92
N PRO A 221 17.09 20.61 18.81
CA PRO A 221 17.15 21.60 17.74
C PRO A 221 16.37 22.87 18.12
N SER A 222 16.41 23.90 17.27
CA SER A 222 15.69 25.15 17.53
C SER A 222 15.04 25.74 16.29
N LEU A 223 13.84 26.30 16.49
CA LEU A 223 13.15 27.20 15.57
C LEU A 223 13.18 28.62 16.19
N ARG A 224 13.51 29.63 15.40
CA ARG A 224 13.58 31.01 15.86
C ARG A 224 12.98 31.97 14.84
N LEU A 225 12.19 32.95 15.33
CA LEU A 225 11.68 34.01 14.50
C LEU A 225 12.81 34.93 14.02
N THR A 226 12.80 35.31 12.75
CA THR A 226 13.76 36.26 12.18
C THR A 226 13.18 37.69 12.17
N PRO A 227 14.03 38.75 12.10
CA PRO A 227 13.57 40.12 11.90
C PRO A 227 12.72 40.30 10.63
N GLU A 228 13.02 39.56 9.57
CA GLU A 228 12.33 39.56 8.28
C GLU A 228 11.00 38.76 8.30
N ARG A 229 10.57 38.36 9.50
CA ARG A 229 9.32 37.61 9.76
C ARG A 229 9.24 36.23 9.10
N GLY A 230 10.35 35.55 8.98
CA GLY A 230 10.46 34.15 8.69
C GLY A 230 10.89 33.34 9.91
N VAL A 231 11.13 32.04 9.75
CA VAL A 231 11.62 31.13 10.80
C VAL A 231 12.92 30.49 10.33
N ILE A 232 13.94 30.56 11.20
CA ILE A 232 15.16 29.73 11.04
C ILE A 232 14.98 28.43 11.81
N ALA A 233 15.30 27.33 11.17
CA ALA A 233 15.33 25.96 11.72
C ALA A 233 16.77 25.47 11.77
N ASP A 234 17.32 25.30 12.96
CA ASP A 234 18.69 24.81 13.18
C ASP A 234 18.66 23.39 13.75
N HIS A 235 19.31 22.45 13.06
CA HIS A 235 19.45 21.05 13.49
C HIS A 235 20.89 20.55 13.28
N ALA A 236 21.44 19.80 14.25
CA ALA A 236 22.84 19.38 14.26
C ALA A 236 23.30 18.60 13.00
N THR A 237 22.44 17.75 12.44
CA THR A 237 22.78 16.89 11.29
C THR A 237 22.06 17.30 9.99
N LEU A 238 20.91 18.00 10.08
CA LEU A 238 20.18 18.48 8.92
C LEU A 238 20.75 19.81 8.40
N GLY A 239 21.34 20.61 9.28
CA GLY A 239 21.83 21.96 9.00
C GLY A 239 20.75 23.03 9.22
N ARG A 240 20.92 24.18 8.58
CA ARG A 240 20.03 25.33 8.69
C ARG A 240 19.07 25.44 7.53
N PHE A 241 17.79 25.59 7.85
CA PHE A 241 16.71 25.89 6.90
C PHE A 241 16.01 27.20 7.27
N HIS A 242 15.39 27.84 6.29
CA HIS A 242 14.56 29.04 6.43
C HIS A 242 13.15 28.71 5.92
N LEU A 243 12.14 28.99 6.75
CA LEU A 243 10.75 29.00 6.31
C LEU A 243 10.29 30.45 6.12
N LEU A 244 9.98 30.81 4.90
CA LEU A 244 9.39 32.09 4.51
C LEU A 244 7.89 31.91 4.32
N ALA A 245 7.10 32.91 4.75
CA ALA A 245 5.65 32.92 4.60
C ALA A 245 5.17 34.24 3.99
N GLY A 246 4.37 34.11 2.94
CA GLY A 246 3.77 35.24 2.23
C GLY A 246 2.72 35.99 3.08
N ARG A 247 2.32 37.17 2.61
CA ARG A 247 1.22 37.91 3.21
C ARG A 247 -0.13 37.25 2.91
N GLY A 248 -1.10 37.43 3.79
CA GLY A 248 -2.49 37.08 3.54
C GLY A 248 -3.11 37.94 2.41
N PRO A 249 -4.33 37.57 1.95
CA PRO A 249 -5.01 38.25 0.85
C PRO A 249 -5.34 39.73 1.18
N ASP A 250 -5.41 40.09 2.45
CA ASP A 250 -5.58 41.45 2.96
C ASP A 250 -4.26 42.25 3.05
N GLY A 251 -3.14 41.64 2.61
CA GLY A 251 -1.81 42.20 2.69
C GLY A 251 -1.15 42.12 4.08
N SER A 252 -1.83 41.56 5.08
CA SER A 252 -1.27 41.37 6.43
C SER A 252 -0.21 40.26 6.45
N ALA A 253 0.80 40.41 7.31
CA ALA A 253 1.74 39.31 7.59
C ALA A 253 1.09 38.28 8.52
N PRO A 254 1.42 37.01 8.41
CA PRO A 254 0.93 36.01 9.36
C PRO A 254 1.42 36.28 10.78
N ARG A 255 0.63 35.85 11.75
CA ARG A 255 1.07 35.79 13.14
C ARG A 255 1.85 34.51 13.37
N TRP A 256 3.11 34.61 13.76
CA TRP A 256 3.92 33.45 14.11
C TRP A 256 3.61 32.96 15.52
N LEU A 257 3.37 31.66 15.64
CA LEU A 257 3.17 30.95 16.91
C LEU A 257 4.34 29.99 17.14
N PHE A 258 4.83 29.90 18.39
CA PHE A 258 5.94 29.03 18.78
C PHE A 258 5.59 28.21 19.99
N THR A 259 6.07 26.97 20.02
CA THR A 259 5.99 26.06 21.17
C THR A 259 7.06 25.00 21.09
N GLU A 260 7.09 24.04 22.03
CA GLU A 260 7.93 22.88 21.99
C GLU A 260 7.13 21.66 21.48
N ASN A 261 7.75 20.83 20.64
CA ASN A 261 7.22 19.50 20.32
C ASN A 261 7.55 18.53 21.47
N GLU A 262 7.03 18.82 22.65
CA GLU A 262 7.20 18.02 23.87
C GLU A 262 5.85 17.67 24.49
N THR A 263 5.79 16.50 25.11
CA THR A 263 4.56 15.99 25.74
C THR A 263 4.03 16.96 26.82
N ASN A 264 2.73 17.27 26.78
CA ASN A 264 2.04 17.93 27.85
C ASN A 264 1.81 16.94 29.00
N MET A 265 2.82 16.84 29.88
CA MET A 265 2.79 15.93 31.02
C MET A 265 1.70 16.31 32.02
N GLY A 266 1.40 17.63 32.17
CA GLY A 266 0.35 18.12 33.06
C GLY A 266 -1.04 17.63 32.63
N ARG A 267 -1.34 17.73 31.34
CA ARG A 267 -2.63 17.29 30.79
C ARG A 267 -2.80 15.76 30.84
N LEU A 268 -1.78 15.03 30.43
CA LEU A 268 -1.89 13.59 30.21
C LEU A 268 -1.66 12.75 31.48
N PHE A 269 -0.76 13.20 32.35
CA PHE A 269 -0.25 12.40 33.47
C PHE A 269 -0.28 13.11 34.83
N GLY A 270 -0.77 14.37 34.88
CA GLY A 270 -0.79 15.18 36.12
C GLY A 270 0.61 15.52 36.65
N ALA A 271 1.65 15.42 35.82
CA ALA A 271 3.04 15.68 36.20
C ALA A 271 3.57 16.98 35.59
N PRO A 272 4.60 17.59 36.18
CA PRO A 272 5.20 18.83 35.64
C PRO A 272 5.79 18.56 34.24
N SER A 273 5.50 19.46 33.29
CA SER A 273 6.15 19.48 31.97
C SER A 273 7.53 20.12 32.05
N ALA A 274 8.47 19.73 31.20
CA ALA A 274 9.81 20.33 31.12
C ALA A 274 9.79 21.79 30.64
N SER A 275 8.76 22.18 29.91
CA SER A 275 8.50 23.57 29.46
C SER A 275 7.05 23.93 29.72
N PRO A 276 6.72 25.20 29.95
CA PRO A 276 5.34 25.68 29.99
C PRO A 276 4.69 25.69 28.60
N PHE A 277 5.49 25.62 27.53
CA PHE A 277 5.05 25.57 26.12
C PHE A 277 5.21 24.17 25.64
N VAL A 278 4.10 23.51 25.31
CA VAL A 278 4.04 22.06 24.99
C VAL A 278 3.32 21.81 23.67
N LYS A 279 3.33 20.57 23.19
CA LYS A 279 2.90 20.19 21.84
C LYS A 279 1.54 20.74 21.43
N ASP A 280 0.56 20.80 22.32
CA ASP A 280 -0.82 21.22 22.08
C ASP A 280 -1.06 22.73 22.21
N ALA A 281 -0.02 23.53 22.37
CA ALA A 281 -0.14 24.98 22.59
C ALA A 281 -0.95 25.73 21.52
N PHE A 282 -0.89 25.30 20.26
CA PHE A 282 -1.64 25.94 19.17
C PHE A 282 -3.14 25.68 19.29
N HIS A 283 -3.52 24.47 19.72
CA HIS A 283 -4.90 24.15 20.04
C HIS A 283 -5.40 25.02 21.22
N GLU A 284 -4.63 25.08 22.32
CA GLU A 284 -4.97 25.90 23.49
C GLU A 284 -5.12 27.39 23.15
N PHE A 285 -4.24 27.88 22.28
CA PHE A 285 -4.27 29.27 21.84
C PHE A 285 -5.51 29.59 20.97
N LEU A 286 -5.80 28.76 19.95
CA LEU A 286 -6.87 29.07 19.02
C LEU A 286 -8.25 28.63 19.49
N VAL A 287 -8.39 27.40 19.95
CA VAL A 287 -9.69 26.79 20.28
C VAL A 287 -10.11 27.25 21.68
N ASN A 288 -9.18 27.24 22.64
CA ASN A 288 -9.46 27.58 24.03
C ASN A 288 -9.15 29.05 24.39
N GLY A 289 -8.62 29.87 23.48
CA GLY A 289 -8.33 31.28 23.67
C GLY A 289 -7.19 31.59 24.66
N ARG A 290 -6.35 30.59 24.98
CA ARG A 290 -5.25 30.71 25.97
C ARG A 290 -4.01 31.32 25.33
N VAL A 291 -3.94 32.63 25.30
CA VAL A 291 -2.84 33.37 24.65
C VAL A 291 -1.47 33.07 25.25
N GLU A 292 -1.42 32.70 26.51
CA GLU A 292 -0.20 32.36 27.27
C GLU A 292 0.35 30.97 26.93
N ALA A 293 -0.39 30.13 26.18
CA ALA A 293 0.05 28.79 25.83
C ALA A 293 1.22 28.78 24.82
N VAL A 294 1.34 29.82 24.00
CA VAL A 294 2.40 29.97 23.00
C VAL A 294 3.56 30.80 23.51
N ASN A 295 4.80 30.50 23.10
CA ASN A 295 6.01 31.17 23.56
C ASN A 295 6.14 32.57 22.94
N PRO A 296 6.02 33.67 23.74
CA PRO A 296 6.11 35.01 23.20
C PRO A 296 7.54 35.41 22.76
N ALA A 297 8.56 34.65 23.16
CA ALA A 297 9.96 34.90 22.77
C ALA A 297 10.25 34.53 21.31
N GLY A 298 9.31 33.92 20.60
CA GLY A 298 9.49 33.52 19.20
C GLY A 298 10.54 32.42 19.01
N VAL A 299 10.63 31.46 19.94
CA VAL A 299 11.57 30.37 19.96
C VAL A 299 10.87 29.07 20.39
N GLY A 300 11.25 27.94 19.82
CA GLY A 300 10.75 26.59 20.18
C GLY A 300 11.27 25.50 19.26
N THR A 301 10.64 24.37 19.29
CA THR A 301 10.88 23.24 18.38
C THR A 301 9.69 22.95 17.47
N LYS A 302 8.59 23.73 17.62
CA LYS A 302 7.40 23.73 16.76
C LYS A 302 6.96 25.17 16.52
N ALA A 303 6.71 25.56 15.26
CA ALA A 303 6.26 26.90 14.89
C ALA A 303 5.17 26.79 13.80
N ALA A 304 4.29 27.79 13.72
CA ALA A 304 3.30 27.88 12.66
C ALA A 304 3.04 29.34 12.25
N ALA A 305 2.80 29.56 10.96
CA ALA A 305 2.33 30.83 10.42
C ALA A 305 0.80 30.84 10.46
N HIS A 306 0.19 31.58 11.36
CA HIS A 306 -1.25 31.65 11.54
C HIS A 306 -1.87 32.74 10.67
N TYR A 307 -2.78 32.35 9.77
CA TYR A 307 -3.64 33.21 8.96
C TYR A 307 -5.08 33.07 9.43
N ALA A 308 -5.73 34.16 9.81
CA ALA A 308 -7.15 34.22 10.11
C ALA A 308 -7.87 34.80 8.88
N LEU A 309 -8.67 34.01 8.18
CA LEU A 309 -9.24 34.36 6.90
C LEU A 309 -10.76 34.36 6.97
N GLU A 310 -11.39 35.25 6.22
CA GLU A 310 -12.81 35.20 5.87
C GLU A 310 -12.90 35.01 4.36
N ILE A 311 -13.36 33.83 3.93
CA ILE A 311 -13.41 33.49 2.51
C ILE A 311 -14.83 33.69 1.99
N PRO A 312 -15.05 34.59 1.01
CA PRO A 312 -16.38 34.85 0.44
C PRO A 312 -17.02 33.60 -0.13
N ALA A 313 -18.34 33.59 -0.25
CA ALA A 313 -19.11 32.53 -0.90
C ALA A 313 -18.56 32.25 -2.32
N GLY A 314 -18.22 31.00 -2.62
CA GLY A 314 -17.62 30.60 -3.89
C GLY A 314 -16.23 31.18 -4.18
N GLY A 315 -15.64 31.95 -3.22
CA GLY A 315 -14.31 32.55 -3.34
C GLY A 315 -13.17 31.57 -2.98
N ALA A 316 -11.94 31.97 -3.29
CA ALA A 316 -10.75 31.21 -2.89
C ALA A 316 -9.63 32.18 -2.47
N VAL A 317 -8.74 31.68 -1.61
CA VAL A 317 -7.52 32.38 -1.19
C VAL A 317 -6.32 31.49 -1.43
N GLU A 318 -5.18 32.11 -1.77
CA GLU A 318 -3.91 31.43 -2.00
C GLU A 318 -2.87 31.94 -1.00
N LEU A 319 -2.15 31.01 -0.36
CA LEU A 319 -1.00 31.30 0.51
C LEU A 319 0.24 30.69 -0.09
N ARG A 320 1.36 31.42 -0.02
CA ARG A 320 2.67 30.98 -0.54
C ARG A 320 3.68 30.89 0.59
N LEU A 321 4.39 29.77 0.65
CA LEU A 321 5.49 29.54 1.58
C LEU A 321 6.68 28.93 0.85
N ARG A 322 7.88 29.09 1.41
CA ARG A 322 9.10 28.47 0.89
C ARG A 322 9.97 27.98 2.02
N LEU A 323 10.34 26.70 2.00
CA LEU A 323 11.30 26.09 2.91
C LEU A 323 12.58 25.81 2.13
N CYS A 324 13.68 26.51 2.49
CA CYS A 324 14.93 26.43 1.74
C CYS A 324 16.16 26.54 2.65
N VAL A 325 17.30 26.11 2.17
CA VAL A 325 18.61 26.46 2.73
C VAL A 325 18.95 27.90 2.35
N GLY A 326 19.65 28.64 3.20
CA GLY A 326 20.06 30.02 2.92
C GLY A 326 21.01 30.15 1.74
N GLU A 327 21.24 31.40 1.28
CA GLU A 327 22.16 31.70 0.19
C GLU A 327 23.57 31.20 0.49
N GLY A 328 24.17 30.45 -0.44
CA GLY A 328 25.43 29.72 -0.26
C GLY A 328 25.27 28.22 -0.06
N GLY A 329 24.03 27.71 0.09
CA GLY A 329 23.72 26.30 0.23
C GLY A 329 24.25 25.65 1.52
N ALA A 330 24.18 24.32 1.61
CA ALA A 330 24.63 23.56 2.79
C ALA A 330 26.13 23.75 3.14
N ALA A 331 26.94 24.22 2.17
CA ALA A 331 28.36 24.51 2.39
C ALA A 331 28.62 25.81 3.18
N ALA A 332 27.66 26.77 3.20
CA ALA A 332 27.79 28.04 3.90
C ALA A 332 27.56 27.93 5.44
N GLY A 333 27.05 26.81 5.91
CA GLY A 333 26.83 26.54 7.33
C GLY A 333 25.98 27.59 8.04
N ALA A 334 26.35 27.97 9.26
CA ALA A 334 25.60 28.90 10.12
C ALA A 334 25.57 30.37 9.60
N ALA A 335 26.31 30.68 8.55
CA ALA A 335 26.41 32.06 7.98
C ALA A 335 25.46 32.29 6.78
N ALA A 336 24.68 31.30 6.35
CA ALA A 336 23.75 31.46 5.25
C ALA A 336 22.60 32.43 5.64
N GLU A 337 22.47 33.52 4.89
CA GLU A 337 21.40 34.50 5.04
C GLU A 337 20.10 34.00 4.41
N ALA A 338 18.96 34.45 4.99
CA ALA A 338 17.66 34.19 4.41
C ALA A 338 17.51 34.87 3.04
N PRO A 339 16.91 34.22 2.02
CA PRO A 339 16.55 34.92 0.79
C PRO A 339 15.56 36.06 1.08
N ASP A 340 15.60 37.11 0.24
CA ASP A 340 14.57 38.14 0.31
C ASP A 340 13.17 37.54 0.05
N ALA A 341 12.28 37.68 1.05
CA ALA A 341 10.96 37.02 1.04
C ALA A 341 10.07 37.50 -0.11
N GLU A 342 10.13 38.80 -0.50
CA GLU A 342 9.31 39.33 -1.59
C GLU A 342 9.75 38.77 -2.95
N ALA A 343 11.06 38.69 -3.19
CA ALA A 343 11.60 38.08 -4.40
C ALA A 343 11.35 36.56 -4.42
N ALA A 344 11.52 35.88 -3.26
CA ALA A 344 11.41 34.43 -3.13
C ALA A 344 9.98 33.91 -3.30
N LEU A 345 8.95 34.71 -3.01
CA LEU A 345 7.52 34.35 -3.07
C LEU A 345 6.76 35.05 -4.21
N GLY A 346 7.43 35.88 -5.01
CA GLY A 346 6.87 36.64 -6.12
C GLY A 346 6.81 35.88 -7.46
N ALA A 347 7.18 36.52 -8.55
CA ALA A 347 7.11 35.97 -9.91
C ALA A 347 7.96 34.71 -10.11
N ALA A 348 9.12 34.60 -9.45
CA ALA A 348 9.97 33.43 -9.51
C ALA A 348 9.30 32.18 -8.89
N PHE A 349 8.49 32.34 -7.85
CA PHE A 349 7.70 31.29 -7.24
C PHE A 349 6.71 30.68 -8.24
N GLU A 350 5.95 31.53 -8.93
CA GLU A 350 4.97 31.08 -9.91
C GLU A 350 5.63 30.37 -11.10
N ALA A 351 6.77 30.90 -11.56
CA ALA A 351 7.53 30.29 -12.66
C ALA A 351 7.98 28.86 -12.32
N VAL A 352 8.44 28.61 -11.09
CA VAL A 352 8.82 27.25 -10.64
C VAL A 352 7.60 26.33 -10.64
N PHE A 353 6.45 26.77 -10.11
CA PHE A 353 5.24 25.95 -10.12
C PHE A 353 4.79 25.56 -11.53
N LEU A 354 4.71 26.54 -12.43
CA LEU A 354 4.32 26.30 -13.82
C LEU A 354 5.28 25.34 -14.51
N GLU A 355 6.57 25.48 -14.26
CA GLU A 355 7.59 24.57 -14.79
C GLU A 355 7.43 23.15 -14.25
N ARG A 356 7.27 22.98 -12.94
CA ARG A 356 7.11 21.63 -12.33
C ARG A 356 5.83 20.94 -12.78
N ILE A 357 4.71 21.67 -12.92
CA ILE A 357 3.45 21.13 -13.46
C ILE A 357 3.66 20.66 -14.91
N ARG A 358 4.26 21.49 -15.77
CA ARG A 358 4.55 21.12 -17.16
C ARG A 358 5.43 19.86 -17.23
N GLU A 359 6.47 19.78 -16.42
CA GLU A 359 7.38 18.63 -16.37
C GLU A 359 6.68 17.37 -15.86
N ALA A 360 5.77 17.48 -14.89
CA ALA A 360 4.94 16.38 -14.45
C ALA A 360 4.03 15.88 -15.58
N ASP A 361 3.40 16.79 -16.32
CA ASP A 361 2.57 16.44 -17.48
C ASP A 361 3.38 15.74 -18.58
N GLU A 362 4.58 16.25 -18.89
CA GLU A 362 5.50 15.63 -19.85
C GLU A 362 5.94 14.22 -19.39
N TYR A 363 6.23 14.07 -18.11
CA TYR A 363 6.61 12.79 -17.53
C TYR A 363 5.49 11.75 -17.68
N TYR A 364 4.26 12.08 -17.26
CA TYR A 364 3.13 11.16 -17.37
C TYR A 364 2.71 10.91 -18.82
N ALA A 365 2.79 11.89 -19.68
CA ALA A 365 2.50 11.71 -21.12
C ALA A 365 3.45 10.72 -21.80
N ALA A 366 4.67 10.58 -21.31
CA ALA A 366 5.63 9.62 -21.85
C ALA A 366 5.70 8.29 -21.10
N THR A 367 5.37 8.28 -19.81
CA THR A 367 5.42 7.07 -18.98
C THR A 367 4.18 6.21 -19.19
N LEU A 368 3.00 6.82 -19.26
CA LEU A 368 1.74 6.13 -19.46
C LEU A 368 1.50 5.78 -20.93
N GLU A 369 0.75 4.71 -21.18
CA GLU A 369 0.43 4.28 -22.53
C GLU A 369 -0.40 5.34 -23.30
N ALA A 370 0.04 5.65 -24.52
CA ALA A 370 -0.58 6.70 -25.33
C ALA A 370 -2.05 6.42 -25.71
N ALA A 371 -2.44 5.15 -25.77
CA ALA A 371 -3.81 4.72 -26.12
C ALA A 371 -4.79 4.74 -24.94
N LEU A 372 -4.40 5.27 -23.76
CA LEU A 372 -5.32 5.53 -22.66
C LEU A 372 -6.29 6.65 -23.02
N THR A 373 -7.56 6.48 -22.71
CA THR A 373 -8.57 7.55 -22.75
C THR A 373 -8.32 8.58 -21.64
N ASP A 374 -8.93 9.76 -21.71
CA ASP A 374 -8.77 10.80 -20.69
C ASP A 374 -9.23 10.32 -19.31
N ALA A 375 -10.35 9.58 -19.23
CA ALA A 375 -10.83 9.00 -17.98
C ALA A 375 -9.85 7.96 -17.41
N GLU A 376 -9.30 7.08 -18.24
CA GLU A 376 -8.29 6.10 -17.84
C GLU A 376 -6.99 6.78 -17.39
N ARG A 377 -6.59 7.85 -18.07
CA ARG A 377 -5.41 8.64 -17.73
C ARG A 377 -5.56 9.34 -16.37
N THR A 378 -6.74 9.89 -16.09
CA THR A 378 -7.07 10.49 -14.78
C THR A 378 -6.95 9.46 -13.66
N VAL A 379 -7.55 8.28 -13.83
CA VAL A 379 -7.45 7.19 -12.84
C VAL A 379 -6.01 6.74 -12.64
N ALA A 380 -5.27 6.51 -13.74
CA ALA A 380 -3.88 6.08 -13.69
C ALA A 380 -2.97 7.09 -12.97
N ARG A 381 -3.17 8.41 -13.21
CA ARG A 381 -2.40 9.47 -12.56
C ARG A 381 -2.71 9.59 -11.07
N GLN A 382 -3.98 9.50 -10.66
CA GLN A 382 -4.36 9.51 -9.24
C GLN A 382 -3.90 8.22 -8.52
N ALA A 383 -3.94 7.06 -9.16
CA ALA A 383 -3.35 5.83 -8.62
C ALA A 383 -1.84 5.96 -8.40
N ALA A 384 -1.12 6.53 -9.37
CA ALA A 384 0.31 6.84 -9.22
C ALA A 384 0.56 7.84 -8.09
N ALA A 385 -0.27 8.89 -7.98
CA ALA A 385 -0.18 9.88 -6.91
C ALA A 385 -0.38 9.24 -5.54
N GLY A 386 -1.42 8.41 -5.36
CA GLY A 386 -1.69 7.70 -4.11
C GLY A 386 -0.51 6.85 -3.64
N LEU A 387 0.10 6.06 -4.55
CA LEU A 387 1.31 5.30 -4.25
C LEU A 387 2.48 6.18 -3.82
N LEU A 388 2.70 7.30 -4.51
CA LEU A 388 3.82 8.21 -4.24
C LEU A 388 3.62 8.97 -2.93
N TRP A 389 2.39 9.34 -2.58
CA TRP A 389 2.02 9.97 -1.31
C TRP A 389 2.02 9.00 -0.13
N SER A 390 1.88 7.69 -0.36
CA SER A 390 1.90 6.66 0.68
C SER A 390 3.30 6.14 1.03
N LYS A 391 4.36 6.78 0.53
CA LYS A 391 5.72 6.58 1.03
C LYS A 391 5.83 7.22 2.41
N GLN A 392 6.25 6.44 3.43
CA GLN A 392 6.37 6.96 4.79
C GLN A 392 7.72 6.61 5.39
N PHE A 393 8.27 7.53 6.18
CA PHE A 393 9.35 7.21 7.09
C PHE A 393 8.82 6.25 8.15
N TYR A 394 9.47 5.09 8.26
CA TYR A 394 9.14 4.07 9.23
C TYR A 394 10.30 3.85 10.18
N GLY A 395 10.17 4.37 11.42
CA GLY A 395 11.14 4.19 12.48
C GLY A 395 10.62 3.19 13.51
N TYR A 396 11.38 2.12 13.79
CA TYR A 396 11.08 1.19 14.86
C TYR A 396 12.31 0.36 15.20
N VAL A 397 12.80 0.49 16.44
CA VAL A 397 13.94 -0.26 16.96
C VAL A 397 13.46 -1.14 18.10
N VAL A 398 13.26 -2.43 17.84
CA VAL A 398 12.66 -3.37 18.81
C VAL A 398 13.48 -3.46 20.10
N ARG A 399 14.81 -3.48 20.01
CA ARG A 399 15.66 -3.47 21.23
C ARG A 399 15.30 -2.31 22.15
N GLU A 400 15.21 -1.09 21.62
CA GLU A 400 14.92 0.09 22.41
C GLU A 400 13.49 0.08 22.95
N TRP A 401 12.54 -0.45 22.17
CA TRP A 401 11.17 -0.62 22.63
C TRP A 401 11.09 -1.61 23.79
N LEU A 402 11.83 -2.73 23.76
CA LEU A 402 11.88 -3.72 24.83
C LEU A 402 12.54 -3.18 26.11
N GLU A 403 13.64 -2.44 25.95
CA GLU A 403 14.39 -1.86 27.08
C GLU A 403 13.64 -0.68 27.74
N GLY A 404 12.81 0.03 26.98
CA GLY A 404 12.27 1.33 27.38
C GLY A 404 13.32 2.44 27.31
N ASP A 405 12.94 3.66 27.65
CA ASP A 405 13.77 4.86 27.51
C ASP A 405 14.28 5.37 28.87
N PRO A 406 15.58 5.75 29.00
CA PRO A 406 16.16 6.17 30.28
C PRO A 406 15.45 7.35 30.96
N ALA A 407 14.87 8.27 30.19
CA ALA A 407 14.14 9.44 30.70
C ALA A 407 12.61 9.21 30.85
N GLN A 408 12.14 7.99 30.63
CA GLN A 408 10.72 7.62 30.75
C GLN A 408 10.54 6.60 31.88
N PRO A 409 9.29 6.33 32.34
CA PRO A 409 9.02 5.24 33.25
C PRO A 409 9.56 3.90 32.73
N ALA A 410 10.07 3.06 33.63
CA ALA A 410 10.63 1.76 33.28
C ALA A 410 9.60 0.91 32.51
N ALA A 411 10.09 0.18 31.51
CA ALA A 411 9.26 -0.76 30.77
C ALA A 411 8.61 -1.80 31.70
N PRO A 412 7.34 -2.19 31.49
CA PRO A 412 6.71 -3.26 32.27
C PRO A 412 7.56 -4.54 32.26
N PRO A 413 7.73 -5.25 33.41
CA PRO A 413 8.58 -6.44 33.47
C PRO A 413 8.25 -7.54 32.44
N GLY A 414 6.97 -7.68 32.09
CA GLY A 414 6.50 -8.66 31.10
C GLY A 414 6.86 -8.34 29.65
N ARG A 415 7.26 -7.09 29.34
CA ARG A 415 7.58 -6.67 27.95
C ARG A 415 8.72 -7.48 27.36
N SER A 416 9.76 -7.77 28.13
CA SER A 416 10.92 -8.56 27.68
C SER A 416 10.62 -10.02 27.32
N GLN A 417 9.41 -10.50 27.64
CA GLN A 417 8.92 -11.86 27.32
C GLN A 417 7.63 -11.83 26.47
N GLY A 418 7.18 -10.63 26.11
CA GLY A 418 6.00 -10.41 25.31
C GLY A 418 6.30 -10.42 23.79
N ARG A 419 5.49 -9.69 23.03
CA ARG A 419 5.69 -9.58 21.56
C ARG A 419 7.09 -9.07 21.20
N ASN A 420 7.60 -9.49 20.06
CA ASN A 420 8.87 -9.07 19.48
C ASN A 420 10.14 -9.42 20.30
N HIS A 421 10.05 -10.10 21.44
CA HIS A 421 11.23 -10.44 22.23
C HIS A 421 12.22 -11.34 21.48
N GLU A 422 11.75 -12.16 20.54
CA GLU A 422 12.59 -13.01 19.67
C GLU A 422 13.15 -12.23 18.49
N TRP A 423 12.68 -11.01 18.23
CA TRP A 423 13.05 -10.20 17.07
C TRP A 423 13.75 -8.89 17.42
N PHE A 424 14.48 -8.88 18.53
CA PHE A 424 15.15 -7.70 19.09
C PHE A 424 16.16 -7.02 18.15
N HIS A 425 16.57 -7.69 17.07
CA HIS A 425 17.47 -7.14 16.05
C HIS A 425 16.76 -6.35 14.94
N LEU A 426 15.44 -6.28 14.96
CA LEU A 426 14.68 -5.43 14.03
C LEU A 426 15.03 -3.96 14.28
N HIS A 427 15.50 -3.30 13.23
CA HIS A 427 15.93 -1.90 13.25
C HIS A 427 15.46 -1.20 11.98
N ASN A 428 14.25 -0.66 11.99
CA ASN A 428 13.68 0.04 10.86
C ASN A 428 13.92 1.53 10.98
N ARG A 429 14.39 2.15 9.90
CA ARG A 429 14.69 3.57 9.80
C ARG A 429 14.76 4.01 8.34
N ASP A 430 13.80 3.61 7.55
CA ASP A 430 13.79 3.81 6.11
C ASP A 430 12.46 4.41 5.65
N VAL A 431 12.47 5.00 4.45
CA VAL A 431 11.24 5.36 3.75
C VAL A 431 10.70 4.10 3.06
N VAL A 432 9.49 3.69 3.44
CA VAL A 432 8.85 2.47 2.98
C VAL A 432 7.53 2.82 2.26
N SER A 433 7.22 2.09 1.20
CA SER A 433 5.91 2.16 0.55
C SER A 433 4.87 1.48 1.42
N MET A 434 3.98 2.26 2.02
CA MET A 434 2.90 1.76 2.88
C MET A 434 1.64 1.45 2.08
N PRO A 435 0.76 0.57 2.59
CA PRO A 435 -0.57 0.36 1.99
C PRO A 435 -1.38 1.64 1.89
N ASP A 436 -1.43 2.41 2.98
CA ASP A 436 -1.98 3.76 3.05
C ASP A 436 -1.22 4.63 4.07
N THR A 437 -1.72 5.84 4.34
CA THR A 437 -1.09 6.78 5.26
C THR A 437 -1.69 6.76 6.66
N TRP A 438 -2.84 6.10 6.89
CA TRP A 438 -3.56 6.15 8.15
C TRP A 438 -3.91 4.78 8.74
N GLU A 439 -4.59 3.89 8.00
CA GLU A 439 -5.07 2.60 8.55
C GLU A 439 -3.93 1.60 8.74
N TYR A 440 -2.96 1.61 7.80
CA TYR A 440 -1.81 0.72 7.80
C TYR A 440 -0.48 1.49 7.92
N PRO A 441 -0.22 2.19 9.04
CA PRO A 441 1.00 3.00 9.24
C PRO A 441 2.20 2.13 9.68
N TRP A 442 2.27 0.91 9.20
CA TRP A 442 3.35 -0.06 9.42
C TRP A 442 3.73 -0.75 8.11
N TYR A 443 4.89 -1.42 8.07
CA TYR A 443 5.20 -2.16 6.87
C TYR A 443 4.36 -3.45 6.78
N ALA A 444 3.92 -3.76 5.56
CA ALA A 444 3.19 -4.97 5.24
C ALA A 444 3.89 -5.69 4.10
N ALA A 445 4.42 -6.90 4.36
CA ALA A 445 5.38 -7.54 3.47
C ALA A 445 4.79 -7.92 2.11
N TRP A 446 3.56 -8.43 2.07
CA TRP A 446 2.98 -8.84 0.81
C TRP A 446 2.33 -7.69 0.04
N ASP A 447 1.80 -6.69 0.72
CA ASP A 447 1.29 -5.46 0.11
C ASP A 447 2.38 -4.76 -0.70
N LEU A 448 3.53 -4.54 -0.08
CA LEU A 448 4.69 -3.93 -0.73
C LEU A 448 5.08 -4.65 -2.02
N ALA A 449 5.00 -5.97 -2.06
CA ALA A 449 5.32 -6.74 -3.26
C ALA A 449 4.42 -6.34 -4.44
N PHE A 450 3.13 -6.13 -4.21
CA PHE A 450 2.18 -5.66 -5.23
C PHE A 450 2.40 -4.19 -5.60
N HIS A 451 2.72 -3.33 -4.63
CA HIS A 451 3.06 -1.92 -4.89
C HIS A 451 4.22 -1.78 -5.87
N MET A 452 5.20 -2.68 -5.80
CA MET A 452 6.41 -2.60 -6.64
C MET A 452 6.12 -2.84 -8.11
N ILE A 453 4.98 -3.41 -8.48
CA ILE A 453 4.61 -3.62 -9.90
C ILE A 453 4.34 -2.28 -10.61
N PRO A 454 3.42 -1.41 -10.16
CA PRO A 454 3.29 -0.08 -10.74
C PRO A 454 4.53 0.80 -10.49
N PHE A 455 5.21 0.68 -9.33
CA PHE A 455 6.47 1.39 -9.09
C PHE A 455 7.57 1.05 -10.09
N ALA A 456 7.61 -0.18 -10.62
CA ALA A 456 8.57 -0.55 -11.66
C ALA A 456 8.45 0.33 -12.92
N ARG A 457 7.28 0.93 -13.17
CA ARG A 457 7.04 1.91 -14.26
C ARG A 457 7.38 3.33 -13.84
N LEU A 458 7.04 3.72 -12.61
CA LEU A 458 7.18 5.08 -12.10
C LEU A 458 8.61 5.36 -11.59
N ASP A 459 9.15 4.48 -10.76
CA ASP A 459 10.46 4.62 -10.13
C ASP A 459 11.14 3.25 -10.02
N PRO A 460 11.76 2.76 -11.10
CA PRO A 460 12.35 1.42 -11.12
C PRO A 460 13.49 1.22 -10.13
N VAL A 461 14.19 2.29 -9.72
CA VAL A 461 15.24 2.21 -8.70
C VAL A 461 14.62 2.00 -7.33
N PHE A 462 13.64 2.79 -6.96
CA PHE A 462 12.91 2.65 -5.69
C PHE A 462 12.26 1.26 -5.58
N ALA A 463 11.62 0.77 -6.65
CA ALA A 463 11.01 -0.56 -6.66
C ALA A 463 12.02 -1.68 -6.32
N ARG A 464 13.21 -1.65 -6.92
CA ARG A 464 14.26 -2.62 -6.62
C ARG A 464 14.84 -2.46 -5.21
N GLU A 465 15.05 -1.23 -4.77
CA GLU A 465 15.59 -0.94 -3.43
C GLU A 465 14.64 -1.41 -2.32
N GLN A 466 13.33 -1.22 -2.46
CA GLN A 466 12.33 -1.70 -1.49
C GLN A 466 12.31 -3.22 -1.37
N LEU A 467 12.35 -3.94 -2.50
CA LEU A 467 12.41 -5.41 -2.50
C LEU A 467 13.71 -5.94 -1.85
N VAL A 468 14.84 -5.26 -2.08
CA VAL A 468 16.09 -5.61 -1.42
C VAL A 468 16.07 -5.25 0.05
N LEU A 469 15.44 -4.14 0.43
CA LEU A 469 15.35 -3.65 1.81
C LEU A 469 14.73 -4.70 2.73
N PHE A 470 13.59 -5.27 2.36
CA PHE A 470 12.88 -6.27 3.16
C PHE A 470 13.64 -7.60 3.31
N LEU A 471 14.60 -7.85 2.43
CA LEU A 471 15.48 -9.02 2.50
C LEU A 471 16.79 -8.74 3.29
N ARG A 472 16.96 -7.55 3.86
CA ARG A 472 18.14 -7.24 4.67
C ARG A 472 18.01 -7.81 6.07
N GLU A 473 19.16 -8.01 6.72
CA GLU A 473 19.32 -8.66 8.02
C GLU A 473 18.55 -7.97 9.15
N TRP A 474 18.29 -6.68 9.02
CA TRP A 474 17.52 -5.90 10.02
C TRP A 474 16.04 -5.71 9.67
N TYR A 475 15.57 -6.38 8.62
CA TYR A 475 14.17 -6.52 8.25
C TYR A 475 13.70 -7.97 8.28
N MET A 476 14.48 -8.88 7.69
CA MET A 476 14.22 -10.32 7.71
C MET A 476 14.75 -10.95 9.00
N HIS A 477 13.96 -11.83 9.61
CA HIS A 477 14.41 -12.58 10.78
C HIS A 477 15.60 -13.50 10.43
N PRO A 478 16.59 -13.72 11.33
CA PRO A 478 17.77 -14.58 11.06
C PRO A 478 17.42 -16.02 10.65
N ASN A 479 16.23 -16.53 11.01
CA ASN A 479 15.78 -17.84 10.54
C ASN A 479 15.28 -17.85 9.08
N GLY A 480 15.26 -16.68 8.41
CA GLY A 480 14.79 -16.49 7.04
C GLY A 480 13.32 -16.05 6.92
N GLN A 481 12.61 -15.89 8.02
CA GLN A 481 11.22 -15.44 7.99
C GLN A 481 11.11 -13.96 7.58
N LEU A 482 10.18 -13.67 6.67
CA LEU A 482 9.63 -12.34 6.46
C LEU A 482 8.30 -12.29 7.22
N PRO A 483 8.20 -11.55 8.32
CA PRO A 483 6.95 -11.47 9.07
C PRO A 483 5.89 -10.69 8.28
N ALA A 484 4.63 -10.93 8.61
CA ALA A 484 3.50 -10.20 8.01
C ALA A 484 3.56 -8.71 8.38
N TYR A 485 3.84 -8.44 9.66
CA TYR A 485 3.92 -7.12 10.28
C TYR A 485 4.82 -7.18 11.53
N GLU A 486 5.12 -6.04 12.15
CA GLU A 486 6.12 -5.95 13.22
C GLU A 486 5.68 -6.40 14.61
N TRP A 487 4.41 -6.77 14.82
CA TRP A 487 3.92 -7.09 16.18
C TRP A 487 3.59 -8.56 16.41
N ALA A 488 3.56 -9.39 15.39
CA ALA A 488 3.31 -10.83 15.55
C ALA A 488 4.18 -11.64 14.59
N LEU A 489 5.29 -12.16 15.13
CA LEU A 489 6.24 -12.96 14.37
C LEU A 489 5.63 -14.30 13.90
N SER A 490 4.61 -14.81 14.60
CA SER A 490 3.90 -16.05 14.25
C SER A 490 3.13 -15.96 12.93
N ASP A 491 2.65 -14.77 12.58
CA ASP A 491 1.85 -14.54 11.40
C ASP A 491 2.72 -14.30 10.18
N VAL A 492 2.31 -14.86 9.06
CA VAL A 492 3.01 -14.73 7.79
C VAL A 492 2.03 -14.49 6.66
N ASN A 493 2.47 -13.70 5.69
CA ASN A 493 1.75 -13.46 4.45
C ASN A 493 2.19 -14.46 3.37
N PRO A 494 1.44 -14.60 2.27
CA PRO A 494 1.85 -15.38 1.13
C PRO A 494 3.25 -15.00 0.63
N PRO A 495 4.10 -15.94 0.20
CA PRO A 495 5.47 -15.67 -0.21
C PRO A 495 5.57 -15.04 -1.62
N VAL A 496 4.85 -13.94 -1.86
CA VAL A 496 4.81 -13.24 -3.16
C VAL A 496 6.02 -12.34 -3.40
N HIS A 497 6.89 -12.18 -2.42
CA HIS A 497 8.07 -11.32 -2.56
C HIS A 497 9.01 -11.79 -3.69
N ALA A 498 9.19 -13.10 -3.84
CA ALA A 498 9.97 -13.68 -4.95
C ALA A 498 9.35 -13.35 -6.32
N TRP A 499 8.02 -13.47 -6.43
CA TRP A 499 7.28 -13.09 -7.64
C TRP A 499 7.49 -11.63 -7.98
N ALA A 500 7.39 -10.73 -7.00
CA ALA A 500 7.62 -9.30 -7.21
C ALA A 500 9.05 -9.02 -7.67
N CYS A 501 10.08 -9.64 -7.07
CA CYS A 501 11.47 -9.54 -7.52
C CYS A 501 11.62 -9.95 -8.98
N TRP A 502 11.03 -11.09 -9.36
CA TRP A 502 11.07 -11.59 -10.74
C TRP A 502 10.32 -10.66 -11.72
N ARG A 503 9.16 -10.14 -11.32
CA ARG A 503 8.36 -9.22 -12.15
C ARG A 503 9.07 -7.88 -12.33
N VAL A 504 9.55 -7.27 -11.26
CA VAL A 504 10.29 -6.00 -11.29
C VAL A 504 11.56 -6.14 -12.14
N TYR A 505 12.32 -7.24 -11.98
CA TYR A 505 13.47 -7.53 -12.85
C TYR A 505 13.09 -7.49 -14.34
N LYS A 506 11.96 -8.12 -14.71
CA LYS A 506 11.50 -8.15 -16.10
C LYS A 506 10.95 -6.82 -16.60
N LEU A 507 10.30 -6.05 -15.74
CA LEU A 507 9.65 -4.77 -16.10
C LEU A 507 10.64 -3.62 -16.22
N THR A 508 11.76 -3.66 -15.50
CA THR A 508 12.72 -2.54 -15.39
C THR A 508 13.83 -2.55 -16.45
N GLY A 509 13.79 -3.46 -17.41
CA GLY A 509 14.75 -3.49 -18.52
C GLY A 509 14.35 -4.44 -19.65
N PRO A 510 14.81 -4.18 -20.88
CA PRO A 510 14.61 -5.08 -22.01
C PRO A 510 15.42 -6.38 -21.81
N ARG A 511 15.03 -7.47 -22.50
CA ARG A 511 15.78 -8.73 -22.48
C ARG A 511 17.24 -8.47 -22.92
N GLY A 512 18.20 -8.90 -22.12
CA GLY A 512 19.66 -8.67 -22.32
C GLY A 512 20.18 -7.34 -21.72
N GLY A 513 19.32 -6.45 -21.20
CA GLY A 513 19.69 -5.20 -20.51
C GLY A 513 19.12 -5.09 -19.10
N ARG A 514 18.65 -6.21 -18.52
CA ARG A 514 18.10 -6.27 -17.15
C ARG A 514 19.20 -6.26 -16.10
N ASP A 515 18.84 -5.79 -14.91
CA ASP A 515 19.76 -5.69 -13.77
C ASP A 515 20.03 -7.08 -13.13
N ARG A 516 21.00 -7.80 -13.68
CA ARG A 516 21.37 -9.13 -13.21
C ARG A 516 21.84 -9.11 -11.74
N LEU A 517 22.54 -8.08 -11.30
CA LEU A 517 23.00 -7.96 -9.92
C LEU A 517 21.83 -7.90 -8.93
N PHE A 518 20.78 -7.16 -9.28
CA PHE A 518 19.55 -7.15 -8.49
C PHE A 518 18.94 -8.55 -8.37
N LEU A 519 18.86 -9.29 -9.50
CA LEU A 519 18.31 -10.65 -9.50
C LEU A 519 19.14 -11.61 -8.63
N GLU A 520 20.48 -11.56 -8.73
CA GLU A 520 21.38 -12.40 -7.91
C GLU A 520 21.25 -12.08 -6.42
N ARG A 521 21.27 -10.80 -6.06
CA ARG A 521 21.14 -10.36 -4.66
C ARG A 521 19.83 -10.82 -4.03
N THR A 522 18.73 -10.67 -4.74
CA THR A 522 17.41 -11.08 -4.23
C THR A 522 17.28 -12.60 -4.20
N PHE A 523 17.76 -13.31 -5.22
CA PHE A 523 17.73 -14.76 -5.28
C PHE A 523 18.45 -15.41 -4.09
N GLN A 524 19.66 -14.98 -3.77
CA GLN A 524 20.45 -15.53 -2.66
C GLN A 524 19.75 -15.35 -1.31
N LYS A 525 19.17 -14.19 -1.06
CA LYS A 525 18.42 -13.90 0.18
C LYS A 525 17.09 -14.64 0.24
N LEU A 526 16.42 -14.78 -0.89
CA LEU A 526 15.16 -15.56 -0.99
C LEU A 526 15.40 -17.07 -0.75
N LEU A 527 16.59 -17.61 -0.95
CA LEU A 527 16.93 -18.98 -0.55
C LEU A 527 16.76 -19.21 0.96
N LEU A 528 17.11 -18.22 1.80
CA LEU A 528 16.91 -18.31 3.25
C LEU A 528 15.40 -18.33 3.58
N ASN A 529 14.64 -17.44 2.97
CA ASN A 529 13.20 -17.37 3.16
C ASN A 529 12.51 -18.65 2.64
N PHE A 530 12.92 -19.18 1.48
CA PHE A 530 12.40 -20.43 0.96
C PHE A 530 12.68 -21.60 1.91
N THR A 531 13.86 -21.66 2.49
CA THR A 531 14.23 -22.72 3.46
C THR A 531 13.37 -22.66 4.71
N TRP A 532 13.10 -21.45 5.21
CA TRP A 532 12.17 -21.26 6.32
C TRP A 532 10.77 -21.82 5.99
N TRP A 533 10.23 -21.51 4.81
CA TRP A 533 8.94 -22.02 4.35
C TRP A 533 8.91 -23.55 4.19
N VAL A 534 9.94 -24.14 3.59
CA VAL A 534 10.04 -25.60 3.42
C VAL A 534 10.03 -26.33 4.75
N ASN A 535 10.53 -25.71 5.84
CA ASN A 535 10.49 -26.28 7.18
C ASN A 535 9.11 -26.23 7.84
N ARG A 536 8.12 -25.57 7.24
CA ARG A 536 6.71 -25.55 7.68
C ARG A 536 5.85 -26.62 6.99
N LYS A 537 6.43 -27.74 6.66
CA LYS A 537 5.70 -28.90 6.11
C LYS A 537 4.69 -29.48 7.12
N ASP A 538 3.82 -30.32 6.60
CA ASP A 538 2.96 -31.14 7.40
C ASP A 538 3.76 -32.03 8.40
N LEU A 539 3.07 -32.53 9.42
CA LEU A 539 3.69 -33.38 10.44
C LEU A 539 4.26 -34.70 9.90
N HIS A 540 3.85 -35.11 8.71
CA HIS A 540 4.26 -36.36 8.06
C HIS A 540 5.28 -36.16 6.93
N GLY A 541 5.65 -34.89 6.63
CA GLY A 541 6.62 -34.59 5.59
C GLY A 541 6.16 -34.90 4.15
N ARG A 542 4.86 -34.92 3.88
CA ARG A 542 4.25 -35.25 2.59
C ARG A 542 4.30 -34.12 1.55
N ASN A 543 4.93 -32.97 1.87
CA ASN A 543 4.99 -31.75 1.06
C ASN A 543 3.65 -31.02 0.91
N LEU A 544 2.77 -31.19 1.87
CA LEU A 544 1.64 -30.31 2.14
C LEU A 544 2.06 -29.27 3.19
N PHE A 545 1.49 -28.09 3.16
CA PHE A 545 1.94 -26.99 4.00
C PHE A 545 0.79 -26.45 4.85
N THR A 546 1.12 -26.08 6.09
CA THR A 546 0.27 -25.33 6.98
C THR A 546 0.81 -23.92 7.02
N GLY A 547 0.12 -22.97 6.39
CA GLY A 547 0.56 -21.57 6.32
C GLY A 547 0.07 -20.73 7.50
N GLY A 548 -0.93 -21.22 8.23
CA GLY A 548 -1.62 -20.42 9.24
C GLY A 548 -2.44 -19.30 8.61
N PHE A 549 -2.27 -18.10 9.09
CA PHE A 549 -3.02 -16.89 8.72
C PHE A 549 -3.05 -16.58 7.21
N LEU A 550 -1.90 -16.42 6.58
CA LEU A 550 -1.72 -16.16 5.14
C LEU A 550 -2.49 -14.94 4.57
N GLY A 551 -2.77 -13.92 5.37
CA GLY A 551 -3.41 -12.70 4.89
C GLY A 551 -4.84 -12.84 4.36
N LEU A 552 -5.48 -14.01 4.54
CA LEU A 552 -6.85 -14.30 4.12
C LEU A 552 -7.75 -14.46 5.37
N ASP A 553 -7.92 -13.41 6.12
CA ASP A 553 -8.38 -13.34 7.49
C ASP A 553 -9.52 -14.31 7.84
N ASN A 554 -10.72 -14.06 7.37
CA ASN A 554 -11.92 -14.83 7.71
C ASN A 554 -12.34 -15.87 6.65
N ILE A 555 -11.48 -16.19 5.68
CA ILE A 555 -11.84 -17.05 4.52
C ILE A 555 -12.19 -18.49 4.92
N GLY A 556 -11.57 -18.99 5.99
CA GLY A 556 -11.72 -20.37 6.45
C GLY A 556 -12.94 -20.60 7.34
N VAL A 557 -13.10 -21.86 7.70
CA VAL A 557 -14.11 -22.31 8.69
C VAL A 557 -13.69 -21.92 10.11
N PHE A 558 -12.36 -21.97 10.36
CA PHE A 558 -11.73 -21.66 11.64
C PHE A 558 -10.82 -20.46 11.51
N ASP A 559 -10.55 -19.79 12.62
CA ASP A 559 -9.50 -18.78 12.73
C ASP A 559 -8.14 -19.46 12.53
N ARG A 560 -7.46 -19.06 11.44
CA ARG A 560 -6.19 -19.68 11.02
C ARG A 560 -4.99 -19.27 11.90
N SER A 561 -5.14 -18.22 12.73
CA SER A 561 -4.11 -17.75 13.66
C SER A 561 -4.18 -18.46 15.00
N ARG A 562 -5.19 -19.29 15.23
CA ARG A 562 -5.42 -19.97 16.51
C ARG A 562 -5.35 -21.48 16.39
N PRO A 563 -5.09 -22.20 17.49
CA PRO A 563 -5.24 -23.65 17.54
C PRO A 563 -6.66 -24.05 17.14
N LEU A 564 -6.77 -25.15 16.37
CA LEU A 564 -8.06 -25.64 15.90
C LEU A 564 -8.94 -26.10 17.07
N PRO A 565 -10.23 -25.72 17.12
CA PRO A 565 -11.16 -26.16 18.18
C PRO A 565 -11.40 -27.67 18.19
N THR A 566 -11.14 -28.33 17.06
CA THR A 566 -11.25 -29.79 16.91
C THR A 566 -10.02 -30.56 17.43
N GLY A 567 -8.92 -29.87 17.76
CA GLY A 567 -7.60 -30.50 17.77
C GLY A 567 -7.18 -30.94 16.36
N GLY A 568 -6.13 -31.72 16.23
CA GLY A 568 -5.61 -32.16 14.94
C GLY A 568 -4.88 -31.04 14.19
N HIS A 569 -4.86 -31.12 12.86
CA HIS A 569 -4.18 -30.11 12.01
C HIS A 569 -4.93 -29.90 10.68
N LEU A 570 -4.67 -28.75 10.05
CA LEU A 570 -5.25 -28.35 8.79
C LEU A 570 -4.16 -28.36 7.71
N GLU A 571 -4.36 -29.16 6.65
CA GLU A 571 -3.58 -29.07 5.41
C GLU A 571 -4.26 -28.03 4.50
N GLN A 572 -3.55 -26.96 4.19
CA GLN A 572 -4.12 -25.82 3.48
C GLN A 572 -3.82 -25.87 1.99
N ALA A 573 -4.86 -25.76 1.16
CA ALA A 573 -4.71 -25.76 -0.28
C ALA A 573 -4.00 -24.50 -0.81
N ASP A 574 -4.28 -23.34 -0.23
CA ASP A 574 -3.61 -22.09 -0.55
C ASP A 574 -2.13 -22.10 -0.11
N ALA A 575 -1.82 -22.47 1.14
CA ALA A 575 -0.44 -22.54 1.61
C ALA A 575 0.43 -23.44 0.73
N THR A 576 -0.10 -24.60 0.38
CA THR A 576 0.59 -25.57 -0.48
C THR A 576 0.77 -25.02 -1.89
N ALA A 577 -0.25 -24.38 -2.45
CA ALA A 577 -0.20 -23.75 -3.75
C ALA A 577 0.76 -22.53 -3.79
N TRP A 578 0.80 -21.73 -2.73
CA TRP A 578 1.78 -20.65 -2.61
C TRP A 578 3.21 -21.16 -2.62
N MET A 579 3.47 -22.29 -1.99
CA MET A 579 4.79 -22.92 -2.05
C MET A 579 5.12 -23.47 -3.45
N ALA A 580 4.16 -24.02 -4.17
CA ALA A 580 4.34 -24.40 -5.57
C ALA A 580 4.65 -23.18 -6.44
N PHE A 581 3.95 -22.07 -6.25
CA PHE A 581 4.18 -20.80 -6.93
C PHE A 581 5.56 -20.21 -6.60
N TYR A 582 6.00 -20.31 -5.34
CA TYR A 582 7.34 -19.91 -4.94
C TYR A 582 8.40 -20.76 -5.68
N CYS A 583 8.21 -22.08 -5.76
CA CYS A 583 9.11 -22.98 -6.49
C CYS A 583 9.21 -22.63 -7.97
N THR A 584 8.08 -22.39 -8.66
CA THR A 584 8.10 -22.01 -10.08
C THR A 584 8.77 -20.66 -10.30
N THR A 585 8.59 -19.71 -9.39
CA THR A 585 9.24 -18.39 -9.47
C THR A 585 10.75 -18.50 -9.27
N MET A 586 11.18 -19.20 -8.24
CA MET A 586 12.62 -19.42 -7.97
C MET A 586 13.30 -20.24 -9.07
N LEU A 587 12.58 -21.20 -9.65
CA LEU A 587 13.04 -21.94 -10.84
C LEU A 587 13.28 -20.98 -12.01
N ALA A 588 12.32 -20.10 -12.32
CA ALA A 588 12.46 -19.14 -13.41
C ALA A 588 13.65 -18.18 -13.19
N MET A 589 13.85 -17.73 -11.95
CA MET A 589 15.01 -16.89 -11.56
C MET A 589 16.33 -17.66 -11.72
N ALA A 590 16.39 -18.91 -11.25
CA ALA A 590 17.57 -19.76 -11.34
C ALA A 590 17.96 -20.07 -12.81
N LEU A 591 16.98 -20.35 -13.66
CA LEU A 591 17.21 -20.59 -15.10
C LEU A 591 17.74 -19.34 -15.83
N GLU A 592 17.26 -18.14 -15.48
CA GLU A 592 17.78 -16.87 -16.00
C GLU A 592 19.24 -16.64 -15.54
N LEU A 593 19.53 -16.94 -14.25
CA LEU A 593 20.87 -16.79 -13.70
C LEU A 593 21.85 -17.85 -14.23
N ALA A 594 21.38 -19.07 -14.54
CA ALA A 594 22.17 -20.14 -15.09
C ALA A 594 22.74 -19.85 -16.49
N ASP A 595 22.10 -18.94 -17.25
CA ASP A 595 22.63 -18.47 -18.55
C ASP A 595 24.00 -17.76 -18.45
N GLY A 596 24.47 -17.45 -17.25
CA GLY A 596 25.79 -16.84 -17.02
C GLY A 596 26.66 -17.57 -16.00
N ASP A 597 26.07 -18.48 -15.20
CA ASP A 597 26.77 -19.24 -14.18
C ASP A 597 26.11 -20.62 -13.97
N ALA A 598 26.81 -21.66 -14.36
CA ALA A 598 26.33 -23.06 -14.31
C ALA A 598 25.98 -23.55 -12.90
N ALA A 599 26.48 -22.91 -11.82
CA ALA A 599 26.12 -23.26 -10.45
C ALA A 599 24.60 -23.15 -10.19
N TYR A 600 23.91 -22.26 -10.90
CA TYR A 600 22.47 -22.11 -10.78
C TYR A 600 21.66 -23.24 -11.43
N GLU A 601 22.26 -24.09 -12.29
CA GLU A 601 21.55 -25.27 -12.85
C GLU A 601 21.22 -26.29 -11.75
N ASP A 602 22.11 -26.49 -10.78
CA ASP A 602 21.84 -27.38 -9.64
C ASP A 602 20.71 -26.85 -8.77
N VAL A 603 20.69 -25.54 -8.53
CA VAL A 603 19.64 -24.92 -7.73
C VAL A 603 18.29 -24.92 -8.48
N ALA A 604 18.31 -24.70 -9.79
CA ALA A 604 17.11 -24.85 -10.64
C ALA A 604 16.52 -26.26 -10.54
N SER A 605 17.38 -27.30 -10.57
CA SER A 605 16.96 -28.68 -10.37
C SER A 605 16.29 -28.92 -9.02
N LYS A 606 16.80 -28.32 -7.94
CA LYS A 606 16.19 -28.38 -6.61
C LYS A 606 14.77 -27.82 -6.59
N PHE A 607 14.55 -26.63 -7.18
CA PHE A 607 13.21 -26.02 -7.22
C PHE A 607 12.24 -26.80 -8.09
N PHE A 608 12.71 -27.39 -9.18
CA PHE A 608 11.93 -28.30 -10.01
C PHE A 608 11.48 -29.52 -9.19
N GLU A 609 12.39 -30.18 -8.48
CA GLU A 609 12.07 -31.35 -7.65
C GLU A 609 11.07 -31.02 -6.53
N HIS A 610 11.23 -29.88 -5.87
CA HIS A 610 10.25 -29.42 -4.86
C HIS A 610 8.88 -29.14 -5.48
N PHE A 611 8.84 -28.46 -6.64
CA PHE A 611 7.59 -28.21 -7.35
C PHE A 611 6.86 -29.51 -7.69
N VAL A 612 7.57 -30.50 -8.21
CA VAL A 612 6.98 -31.80 -8.57
C VAL A 612 6.43 -32.49 -7.33
N ALA A 613 7.18 -32.53 -6.23
CA ALA A 613 6.74 -33.16 -4.98
C ALA A 613 5.49 -32.47 -4.38
N ILE A 614 5.41 -31.14 -4.47
CA ILE A 614 4.23 -30.39 -4.02
C ILE A 614 3.04 -30.64 -4.95
N SER A 615 3.26 -30.63 -6.26
CA SER A 615 2.19 -30.87 -7.24
C SER A 615 1.60 -32.28 -7.11
N ASP A 616 2.45 -33.29 -6.88
CA ASP A 616 2.01 -34.66 -6.59
C ASP A 616 1.17 -34.71 -5.31
N ALA A 617 1.66 -34.09 -4.21
CA ALA A 617 0.95 -34.04 -2.93
C ALA A 617 -0.44 -33.41 -3.07
N MET A 618 -0.56 -32.30 -3.80
CA MET A 618 -1.84 -31.61 -4.05
C MET A 618 -2.81 -32.45 -4.87
N ASN A 619 -2.30 -33.20 -5.82
CA ASN A 619 -3.09 -33.93 -6.82
C ASN A 619 -3.26 -35.42 -6.53
N CYS A 620 -2.66 -35.94 -5.44
CA CYS A 620 -2.64 -37.38 -5.13
C CYS A 620 -4.06 -37.97 -5.07
N LEU A 621 -4.31 -38.92 -5.94
CA LEU A 621 -5.60 -39.58 -6.10
C LEU A 621 -5.88 -40.67 -5.02
N GLY A 622 -4.94 -40.87 -4.11
CA GLY A 622 -5.04 -41.91 -3.05
C GLY A 622 -5.91 -41.51 -1.84
N GLY A 623 -6.70 -40.44 -1.94
CA GLY A 623 -7.60 -39.97 -0.88
C GLY A 623 -6.92 -39.08 0.16
N THR A 624 -5.70 -38.64 -0.08
CA THR A 624 -4.92 -37.74 0.82
C THR A 624 -4.50 -36.42 0.16
N GLY A 625 -4.87 -36.21 -1.11
CA GLY A 625 -4.61 -34.94 -1.82
C GLY A 625 -5.67 -33.88 -1.52
N LEU A 626 -5.39 -32.64 -1.93
CA LEU A 626 -6.29 -31.50 -1.71
C LEU A 626 -7.32 -31.31 -2.86
N TRP A 627 -7.24 -32.12 -3.89
CA TRP A 627 -8.19 -32.14 -5.00
C TRP A 627 -9.39 -33.04 -4.69
N ASP A 628 -10.60 -32.51 -4.88
CA ASP A 628 -11.85 -33.27 -4.78
C ASP A 628 -12.34 -33.64 -6.19
N ASP A 629 -12.29 -34.93 -6.52
CA ASP A 629 -12.67 -35.41 -7.84
C ASP A 629 -14.18 -35.29 -8.14
N GLN A 630 -15.01 -35.34 -7.10
CA GLN A 630 -16.46 -35.23 -7.22
C GLN A 630 -16.84 -33.80 -7.63
N ASP A 631 -16.37 -32.84 -6.86
CA ASP A 631 -16.63 -31.41 -7.12
C ASP A 631 -15.77 -30.85 -8.26
N GLY A 632 -14.54 -31.35 -8.42
CA GLY A 632 -13.59 -30.80 -9.39
C GLY A 632 -13.00 -29.47 -8.93
N PHE A 633 -12.62 -29.41 -7.65
CA PHE A 633 -12.10 -28.20 -7.03
C PHE A 633 -11.07 -28.56 -5.93
N TYR A 634 -10.21 -27.60 -5.52
CA TYR A 634 -9.25 -27.80 -4.44
C TYR A 634 -9.84 -27.31 -3.11
N TYR A 635 -9.64 -28.08 -2.05
CA TYR A 635 -10.13 -27.78 -0.71
C TYR A 635 -9.08 -28.04 0.37
N ASP A 636 -9.15 -27.30 1.46
CA ASP A 636 -8.42 -27.61 2.68
C ASP A 636 -8.89 -28.96 3.26
N GLN A 637 -7.97 -29.67 3.90
CA GLN A 637 -8.27 -30.92 4.59
C GLN A 637 -7.99 -30.84 6.09
N LEU A 638 -8.99 -31.17 6.89
CA LEU A 638 -8.87 -31.32 8.33
C LEU A 638 -8.51 -32.75 8.70
N HIS A 639 -7.41 -32.92 9.45
CA HIS A 639 -6.98 -34.18 10.01
C HIS A 639 -7.29 -34.23 11.49
N VAL A 640 -8.22 -35.07 11.90
CA VAL A 640 -8.64 -35.25 13.30
C VAL A 640 -9.00 -36.71 13.54
N ASP A 641 -8.51 -37.27 14.63
CA ASP A 641 -8.78 -38.65 15.05
C ASP A 641 -8.53 -39.71 13.96
N GLY A 642 -7.48 -39.50 13.16
CA GLY A 642 -7.12 -40.39 12.02
C GLY A 642 -8.06 -40.30 10.82
N ARG A 643 -8.98 -39.34 10.80
CA ARG A 643 -9.87 -39.06 9.68
C ARG A 643 -9.37 -37.86 8.88
N HIS A 644 -9.60 -37.89 7.56
CA HIS A 644 -9.34 -36.83 6.61
C HIS A 644 -10.69 -36.27 6.17
N ILE A 645 -10.96 -35.01 6.46
CA ILE A 645 -12.25 -34.37 6.19
C ILE A 645 -12.00 -33.18 5.26
N PRO A 646 -12.46 -33.23 3.98
CA PRO A 646 -12.38 -32.08 3.10
C PRO A 646 -13.34 -30.97 3.55
N LEU A 647 -12.82 -29.78 3.75
CA LEU A 647 -13.61 -28.58 4.07
C LEU A 647 -14.10 -27.96 2.76
N ARG A 648 -15.27 -28.40 2.27
CA ARG A 648 -15.79 -27.99 0.96
C ARG A 648 -16.32 -26.56 0.92
N VAL A 649 -15.50 -25.61 1.34
CA VAL A 649 -15.75 -24.17 1.17
C VAL A 649 -15.24 -23.73 -0.18
N ARG A 650 -16.14 -23.41 -1.10
CA ARG A 650 -15.79 -22.97 -2.43
C ARG A 650 -15.34 -21.52 -2.39
N SER A 651 -14.05 -21.32 -2.13
CA SER A 651 -13.41 -20.03 -1.93
C SER A 651 -12.19 -19.87 -2.84
N MET A 652 -11.61 -18.68 -2.80
CA MET A 652 -10.37 -18.34 -3.52
C MET A 652 -9.19 -19.24 -3.15
N VAL A 653 -9.19 -19.87 -1.97
CA VAL A 653 -8.23 -20.89 -1.56
C VAL A 653 -8.05 -21.96 -2.65
N GLY A 654 -9.14 -22.42 -3.25
CA GLY A 654 -9.11 -23.41 -4.33
C GLY A 654 -8.79 -22.85 -5.73
N LEU A 655 -8.68 -21.54 -5.90
CA LEU A 655 -8.23 -20.86 -7.12
C LEU A 655 -6.72 -20.57 -7.12
N ILE A 656 -6.09 -20.44 -5.96
CA ILE A 656 -4.66 -20.14 -5.81
C ILE A 656 -3.75 -21.20 -6.53
N PRO A 657 -4.09 -22.49 -6.57
CA PRO A 657 -3.32 -23.46 -7.35
C PRO A 657 -3.09 -23.10 -8.82
N LEU A 658 -3.93 -22.25 -9.41
CA LEU A 658 -3.76 -21.75 -10.78
C LEU A 658 -2.53 -20.85 -10.95
N PHE A 659 -2.02 -20.22 -9.88
CA PHE A 659 -0.86 -19.33 -9.96
C PHE A 659 0.44 -20.10 -10.20
N ALA A 660 0.51 -21.32 -9.68
CA ALA A 660 1.69 -22.16 -9.76
C ALA A 660 1.81 -22.79 -11.16
N CYS A 661 2.13 -21.95 -12.14
CA CYS A 661 2.38 -22.33 -13.51
C CYS A 661 3.60 -21.59 -14.08
N GLU A 662 4.45 -22.32 -14.83
CA GLU A 662 5.61 -21.75 -15.54
C GLU A 662 5.80 -22.44 -16.87
N VAL A 663 6.23 -21.68 -17.88
CA VAL A 663 6.48 -22.18 -19.24
C VAL A 663 7.98 -22.24 -19.50
N LEU A 664 8.49 -23.46 -19.69
CA LEU A 664 9.89 -23.68 -20.04
C LEU A 664 10.02 -23.71 -21.56
N GLU A 665 10.82 -22.79 -22.11
CA GLU A 665 11.13 -22.75 -23.54
C GLU A 665 12.27 -23.72 -23.86
N GLN A 666 12.17 -24.46 -24.96
CA GLN A 666 13.21 -25.39 -25.39
C GLN A 666 14.57 -24.71 -25.61
N GLU A 667 14.55 -23.47 -26.10
CA GLU A 667 15.77 -22.67 -26.28
C GLU A 667 16.54 -22.41 -24.97
N VAL A 668 15.82 -22.31 -23.84
CA VAL A 668 16.44 -22.18 -22.50
C VAL A 668 17.04 -23.52 -22.09
N LEU A 669 16.29 -24.61 -22.28
CA LEU A 669 16.73 -25.96 -21.95
C LEU A 669 17.97 -26.40 -22.76
N ASP A 670 18.07 -26.01 -24.03
CA ASP A 670 19.20 -26.33 -24.91
C ASP A 670 20.50 -25.63 -24.44
N ARG A 671 20.39 -24.46 -23.82
CA ARG A 671 21.54 -23.74 -23.24
C ARG A 671 21.99 -24.26 -21.89
N LEU A 672 21.14 -25.04 -21.20
CA LEU A 672 21.37 -25.53 -19.84
C LEU A 672 21.43 -27.08 -19.82
N PRO A 673 22.53 -27.67 -20.28
CA PRO A 673 22.64 -29.10 -20.47
C PRO A 673 22.61 -29.90 -19.15
N GLY A 674 23.09 -29.33 -18.06
CA GLY A 674 23.04 -29.96 -16.72
C GLY A 674 21.59 -30.10 -16.23
N PHE A 675 20.84 -29.01 -16.23
CA PHE A 675 19.41 -29.01 -15.87
C PHE A 675 18.59 -29.91 -16.80
N SER A 676 18.83 -29.82 -18.11
CA SER A 676 18.08 -30.62 -19.12
C SER A 676 18.30 -32.13 -18.96
N ARG A 677 19.53 -32.58 -18.63
CA ARG A 677 19.80 -34.01 -18.34
C ARG A 677 19.05 -34.44 -17.08
N ARG A 678 19.04 -33.61 -16.00
CA ARG A 678 18.35 -33.92 -14.76
C ARG A 678 16.84 -33.98 -14.92
N LEU A 679 16.28 -33.00 -15.64
CA LEU A 679 14.87 -32.95 -16.00
C LEU A 679 14.45 -34.23 -16.77
N ARG A 680 15.20 -34.63 -17.80
CA ARG A 680 14.94 -35.83 -18.57
C ARG A 680 15.03 -37.10 -17.70
N TRP A 681 16.11 -37.23 -16.94
CA TRP A 681 16.27 -38.35 -16.01
C TRP A 681 15.09 -38.49 -15.05
N PHE A 682 14.64 -37.38 -14.51
CA PHE A 682 13.52 -37.32 -13.57
C PHE A 682 12.22 -37.81 -14.25
N LEU A 683 11.92 -37.33 -15.44
CA LEU A 683 10.74 -37.73 -16.20
C LEU A 683 10.76 -39.22 -16.62
N GLU A 684 11.95 -39.77 -16.88
CA GLU A 684 12.13 -41.17 -17.27
C GLU A 684 12.12 -42.12 -16.06
N ASN A 685 12.59 -41.68 -14.88
CA ASN A 685 12.85 -42.57 -13.74
C ASN A 685 11.87 -42.38 -12.57
N ARG A 686 11.14 -41.25 -12.53
CA ARG A 686 10.16 -40.91 -11.51
C ARG A 686 8.76 -40.79 -12.11
N GLY A 687 8.37 -41.78 -12.89
CA GLY A 687 7.04 -41.84 -13.48
C GLY A 687 5.90 -41.82 -12.44
N ASP A 688 6.20 -42.29 -11.21
CA ASP A 688 5.34 -42.20 -10.04
C ASP A 688 4.93 -40.73 -9.71
N LEU A 689 5.86 -39.79 -9.83
CA LEU A 689 5.63 -38.36 -9.57
C LEU A 689 5.29 -37.60 -10.86
N ALA A 690 5.93 -37.92 -11.97
CA ALA A 690 5.75 -37.25 -13.27
C ALA A 690 4.31 -37.37 -13.82
N GLY A 691 3.60 -38.46 -13.50
CA GLY A 691 2.22 -38.66 -13.95
C GLY A 691 1.19 -37.70 -13.32
N HIS A 692 1.53 -37.06 -12.23
CA HIS A 692 0.68 -36.09 -11.53
C HIS A 692 1.02 -34.63 -11.82
N VAL A 693 2.11 -34.37 -12.56
CA VAL A 693 2.51 -33.04 -13.00
C VAL A 693 1.95 -32.80 -14.40
N ALA A 694 1.33 -31.66 -14.61
CA ALA A 694 0.87 -31.25 -15.94
C ALA A 694 2.06 -30.88 -16.83
N TYR A 695 2.92 -31.87 -17.10
CA TYR A 695 4.01 -31.72 -18.06
C TYR A 695 3.48 -32.03 -19.45
N MET A 696 3.38 -31.03 -20.30
CA MET A 696 2.83 -31.15 -21.65
C MET A 696 3.79 -30.50 -22.64
N ASP A 697 4.13 -31.22 -23.68
CA ASP A 697 4.82 -30.67 -24.83
C ASP A 697 3.81 -30.06 -25.80
N SER A 698 4.04 -28.80 -26.22
CA SER A 698 3.29 -28.16 -27.28
C SER A 698 4.27 -27.62 -28.33
N ALA A 699 4.03 -27.94 -29.58
CA ALA A 699 4.65 -27.22 -30.68
C ALA A 699 3.85 -25.90 -30.85
N GLY A 700 4.39 -24.78 -30.42
CA GLY A 700 3.80 -23.46 -30.69
C GLY A 700 3.64 -23.24 -32.21
N GLY A 701 2.70 -22.37 -32.61
CA GLY A 701 2.43 -22.00 -33.99
C GLY A 701 3.66 -21.57 -34.82
N ASN A 702 4.79 -21.29 -34.15
CA ASN A 702 6.08 -20.94 -34.77
C ASN A 702 7.10 -22.10 -34.77
N GLY A 703 6.68 -23.33 -34.51
CA GLY A 703 7.58 -24.49 -34.42
C GLY A 703 8.45 -24.56 -33.15
N ARG A 704 8.24 -23.68 -32.18
CA ARG A 704 8.97 -23.69 -30.92
C ARG A 704 8.31 -24.67 -29.94
N VAL A 705 9.08 -25.59 -29.38
CA VAL A 705 8.62 -26.50 -28.33
C VAL A 705 8.61 -25.79 -27.01
N ARG A 706 7.47 -25.88 -26.34
CA ARG A 706 7.27 -25.32 -24.99
C ARG A 706 6.79 -26.40 -24.04
N ARG A 707 7.16 -26.31 -22.80
CA ARG A 707 6.72 -27.22 -21.72
C ARG A 707 6.06 -26.44 -20.62
N LEU A 708 4.92 -26.92 -20.16
CA LEU A 708 4.17 -26.31 -19.06
C LEU A 708 4.43 -27.11 -17.78
N LEU A 709 4.90 -26.42 -16.74
CA LEU A 709 4.84 -26.87 -15.35
C LEU A 709 3.62 -26.20 -14.73
N ALA A 710 2.67 -26.97 -14.23
CA ALA A 710 1.48 -26.45 -13.56
C ALA A 710 0.95 -27.47 -12.55
N VAL A 711 0.35 -26.99 -11.47
CA VAL A 711 -0.32 -27.85 -10.48
C VAL A 711 -1.55 -28.51 -11.08
N PRO A 712 -2.52 -27.79 -11.71
CA PRO A 712 -3.65 -28.45 -12.34
C PRO A 712 -3.29 -29.04 -13.72
N SER A 713 -3.73 -30.25 -13.99
CA SER A 713 -3.80 -30.76 -15.36
C SER A 713 -4.75 -29.93 -16.22
N ARG A 714 -4.72 -30.10 -17.55
CA ARG A 714 -5.65 -29.39 -18.45
C ARG A 714 -7.11 -29.61 -18.04
N GLU A 715 -7.48 -30.86 -17.77
CA GLU A 715 -8.84 -31.23 -17.37
C GLU A 715 -9.23 -30.53 -16.04
N ARG A 716 -8.34 -30.56 -15.04
CA ARG A 716 -8.57 -29.90 -13.75
C ARG A 716 -8.65 -28.39 -13.90
N LEU A 717 -7.78 -27.80 -14.71
CA LEU A 717 -7.85 -26.39 -15.07
C LEU A 717 -9.21 -26.01 -15.65
N GLU A 718 -9.70 -26.78 -16.65
CA GLU A 718 -11.01 -26.53 -17.26
C GLU A 718 -12.16 -26.67 -16.27
N ARG A 719 -12.08 -27.62 -15.31
CA ARG A 719 -13.09 -27.80 -14.25
C ARG A 719 -13.10 -26.62 -13.27
N VAL A 720 -11.93 -26.16 -12.80
CA VAL A 720 -11.83 -24.99 -11.91
C VAL A 720 -12.32 -23.74 -12.62
N LEU A 721 -11.95 -23.52 -13.88
CA LEU A 721 -12.37 -22.37 -14.66
C LEU A 721 -13.89 -22.31 -14.85
N ARG A 722 -14.60 -23.43 -14.90
CA ARG A 722 -16.07 -23.43 -14.96
C ARG A 722 -16.71 -22.75 -13.75
N TYR A 723 -16.17 -22.98 -12.54
CA TYR A 723 -16.62 -22.29 -11.33
C TYR A 723 -16.16 -20.83 -11.32
N MET A 724 -14.90 -20.60 -11.62
CA MET A 724 -14.32 -19.24 -11.58
C MET A 724 -15.05 -18.29 -12.53
N LEU A 725 -15.56 -18.78 -13.68
CA LEU A 725 -16.22 -17.99 -14.71
C LEU A 725 -17.74 -18.07 -14.67
N ASP A 726 -18.36 -18.73 -13.68
CA ASP A 726 -19.81 -18.73 -13.48
C ASP A 726 -20.22 -17.52 -12.63
N GLU A 727 -21.17 -16.71 -13.14
CA GLU A 727 -21.68 -15.52 -12.45
C GLU A 727 -22.49 -15.87 -11.18
N ARG A 728 -22.96 -17.10 -11.07
CA ARG A 728 -23.62 -17.63 -9.86
C ARG A 728 -22.62 -18.07 -8.80
N GLU A 729 -21.34 -18.16 -9.16
CA GLU A 729 -20.23 -18.58 -8.32
C GLU A 729 -19.28 -17.40 -8.09
N PHE A 730 -18.14 -17.39 -8.77
CA PHE A 730 -17.07 -16.43 -8.52
C PHE A 730 -17.10 -15.20 -9.44
N LEU A 731 -17.61 -15.29 -10.67
CA LEU A 731 -17.53 -14.19 -11.62
C LEU A 731 -18.52 -13.08 -11.27
N SER A 732 -17.99 -11.98 -10.77
CA SER A 732 -18.73 -10.75 -10.48
C SER A 732 -18.72 -9.81 -11.69
N PRO A 733 -19.64 -8.83 -11.78
CA PRO A 733 -19.52 -7.72 -12.73
C PRO A 733 -18.19 -6.94 -12.59
N HIS A 734 -17.48 -7.07 -11.47
CA HIS A 734 -16.32 -6.27 -11.08
C HIS A 734 -15.03 -7.07 -10.89
N GLY A 735 -15.02 -8.37 -11.18
CA GLY A 735 -13.85 -9.26 -11.04
C GLY A 735 -14.22 -10.62 -10.45
N ILE A 736 -13.25 -11.31 -9.87
CA ILE A 736 -13.44 -12.63 -9.24
C ILE A 736 -13.62 -12.42 -7.74
N ARG A 737 -14.72 -12.95 -7.20
CA ARG A 737 -15.05 -12.95 -5.77
C ARG A 737 -14.10 -13.84 -4.97
N SER A 738 -13.84 -13.48 -3.74
CA SER A 738 -13.03 -14.28 -2.80
C SER A 738 -13.73 -15.55 -2.30
N LEU A 739 -15.07 -15.52 -2.22
CA LEU A 739 -15.91 -16.69 -1.91
C LEU A 739 -17.00 -16.83 -2.96
N SER A 740 -17.34 -18.06 -3.31
CA SER A 740 -18.43 -18.35 -4.23
C SER A 740 -19.78 -17.86 -3.69
N ARG A 741 -20.56 -17.19 -4.56
CA ARG A 741 -21.89 -16.71 -4.25
C ARG A 741 -22.87 -17.84 -3.91
N VAL A 742 -22.56 -19.09 -4.26
CA VAL A 742 -23.41 -20.25 -3.89
C VAL A 742 -23.61 -20.36 -2.37
N HIS A 743 -22.62 -19.89 -1.60
CA HIS A 743 -22.66 -19.90 -0.12
C HIS A 743 -23.63 -18.86 0.47
N ARG A 744 -24.30 -18.05 -0.37
CA ARG A 744 -25.45 -17.21 0.07
C ARG A 744 -26.65 -18.08 0.43
N ASP A 745 -27.00 -19.02 -0.47
CA ASP A 745 -28.18 -19.87 -0.35
C ASP A 745 -27.84 -21.22 0.32
N HIS A 746 -26.57 -21.64 0.22
CA HIS A 746 -26.03 -22.89 0.75
C HIS A 746 -24.76 -22.63 1.58
N PRO A 747 -24.87 -22.01 2.78
CA PRO A 747 -23.71 -21.81 3.66
C PRO A 747 -23.07 -23.15 4.01
N TYR A 748 -21.74 -23.15 4.12
CA TYR A 748 -21.03 -24.31 4.62
C TYR A 748 -21.08 -24.33 6.15
N GLU A 749 -21.42 -25.49 6.73
CA GLU A 749 -21.48 -25.66 8.18
C GLU A 749 -20.62 -26.84 8.62
N PHE A 750 -19.84 -26.64 9.67
CA PHE A 750 -19.02 -27.67 10.32
C PHE A 750 -19.31 -27.66 11.81
N ASN A 751 -19.75 -28.81 12.33
CA ASN A 751 -20.13 -28.96 13.75
C ASN A 751 -18.95 -29.51 14.54
N THR A 752 -18.61 -28.84 15.64
CA THR A 752 -17.67 -29.28 16.66
C THR A 752 -18.39 -29.42 18.00
N PRO A 753 -17.78 -30.07 18.99
CA PRO A 753 -18.34 -30.10 20.34
C PRO A 753 -18.61 -28.69 20.92
N ASP A 754 -17.85 -27.71 20.51
CA ASP A 754 -17.94 -26.32 21.01
C ASP A 754 -18.99 -25.47 20.25
N GLY A 755 -19.59 -26.01 19.20
CA GLY A 755 -20.64 -25.34 18.43
C GLY A 755 -20.53 -25.53 16.92
N ALA A 756 -21.41 -24.84 16.18
CA ALA A 756 -21.44 -24.83 14.72
C ALA A 756 -20.57 -23.69 14.17
N HIS A 757 -19.63 -24.03 13.29
CA HIS A 757 -18.82 -23.08 12.55
C HIS A 757 -19.42 -22.91 11.14
N ARG A 758 -19.68 -21.69 10.73
CA ARG A 758 -20.40 -21.38 9.50
C ARG A 758 -19.58 -20.46 8.58
N VAL A 759 -19.57 -20.76 7.29
CA VAL A 759 -19.07 -19.87 6.24
C VAL A 759 -20.24 -19.56 5.30
N ALA A 760 -20.61 -18.29 5.22
CA ALA A 760 -21.66 -17.77 4.32
C ALA A 760 -21.08 -16.68 3.40
N TYR A 761 -21.71 -16.48 2.27
CA TYR A 761 -21.34 -15.40 1.34
C TYR A 761 -21.70 -14.04 1.94
N ASP A 762 -20.71 -13.18 2.02
CA ASP A 762 -20.78 -11.84 2.60
C ASP A 762 -20.01 -10.87 1.69
N PRO A 763 -20.69 -10.17 0.77
CA PRO A 763 -20.01 -9.47 -0.31
C PRO A 763 -19.41 -8.10 0.04
N GLY A 764 -19.70 -7.54 1.21
CA GLY A 764 -19.23 -6.23 1.71
C GLY A 764 -18.22 -6.37 2.84
N GLU A 765 -18.37 -5.53 3.87
CA GLU A 765 -17.60 -5.63 5.10
C GLU A 765 -17.97 -6.92 5.86
N SER A 766 -17.10 -7.41 6.74
CA SER A 766 -17.31 -8.66 7.46
C SER A 766 -18.46 -8.59 8.47
N THR A 767 -19.37 -9.56 8.40
CA THR A 767 -20.43 -9.74 9.41
C THR A 767 -19.99 -10.64 10.55
N THR A 768 -18.74 -11.11 10.58
CA THR A 768 -18.19 -12.01 11.61
C THR A 768 -17.11 -11.32 12.43
N GLY A 769 -16.97 -11.73 13.69
CA GLY A 769 -15.86 -11.27 14.54
C GLY A 769 -14.56 -12.08 14.37
N LEU A 770 -14.43 -12.87 13.30
CA LEU A 770 -13.20 -13.60 13.02
C LEU A 770 -12.13 -12.62 12.57
N PHE A 771 -11.02 -12.60 13.29
CA PHE A 771 -9.81 -11.87 12.91
C PHE A 771 -9.94 -10.35 12.77
N GLY A 772 -10.52 -9.66 13.71
CA GLY A 772 -10.36 -8.22 13.91
C GLY A 772 -11.21 -7.26 13.08
N GLY A 773 -11.93 -7.66 12.06
CA GLY A 773 -13.12 -6.91 11.73
C GLY A 773 -13.20 -6.19 10.38
N ASN A 774 -12.23 -5.38 9.96
CA ASN A 774 -12.35 -4.58 8.73
C ASN A 774 -11.92 -5.30 7.44
N SER A 775 -11.27 -6.46 7.52
CA SER A 775 -10.92 -7.27 6.36
C SER A 775 -11.90 -8.41 6.14
N ASN A 776 -12.44 -8.55 4.93
CA ASN A 776 -13.40 -9.60 4.59
C ASN A 776 -12.99 -10.38 3.33
N TRP A 777 -12.82 -11.71 3.47
CA TRP A 777 -12.51 -12.64 2.39
C TRP A 777 -13.69 -13.58 2.06
N ARG A 778 -14.92 -13.22 2.44
CA ARG A 778 -16.13 -14.03 2.22
C ARG A 778 -17.04 -13.53 1.12
N GLY A 779 -16.48 -12.91 0.07
CA GLY A 779 -17.28 -12.49 -1.08
C GLY A 779 -16.77 -11.29 -1.86
N PRO A 780 -16.03 -10.35 -1.25
CA PRO A 780 -15.49 -9.20 -1.96
C PRO A 780 -14.53 -9.54 -3.09
N VAL A 781 -14.28 -8.53 -3.93
CA VAL A 781 -13.28 -8.55 -5.01
C VAL A 781 -12.01 -7.87 -4.49
N TRP A 782 -10.89 -8.61 -4.53
CA TRP A 782 -9.57 -8.18 -4.08
C TRP A 782 -8.62 -8.03 -5.28
N PHE A 783 -8.00 -6.88 -5.44
CA PHE A 783 -7.11 -6.59 -6.57
C PHE A 783 -5.89 -7.51 -6.64
N PRO A 784 -5.13 -7.76 -5.55
CA PRO A 784 -3.88 -8.53 -5.61
C PRO A 784 -4.09 -9.92 -6.21
N VAL A 785 -5.06 -10.66 -5.69
CA VAL A 785 -5.32 -12.05 -6.10
C VAL A 785 -5.94 -12.09 -7.50
N ASN A 786 -6.82 -11.14 -7.84
CA ASN A 786 -7.35 -11.01 -9.20
C ASN A 786 -6.25 -10.70 -10.22
N TYR A 787 -5.27 -9.87 -9.85
CA TYR A 787 -4.13 -9.57 -10.71
C TYR A 787 -3.28 -10.82 -10.98
N LEU A 788 -3.02 -11.64 -9.95
CA LEU A 788 -2.31 -12.91 -10.12
C LEU A 788 -3.09 -13.91 -10.98
N LEU A 789 -4.44 -13.95 -10.89
CA LEU A 789 -5.28 -14.75 -11.79
C LEU A 789 -5.15 -14.29 -13.24
N VAL A 790 -5.16 -12.98 -13.50
CA VAL A 790 -4.95 -12.44 -14.85
C VAL A 790 -3.58 -12.88 -15.39
N GLU A 791 -2.52 -12.72 -14.61
CA GLU A 791 -1.17 -13.16 -15.01
C GLU A 791 -1.08 -14.67 -15.25
N ALA A 792 -1.72 -15.49 -14.42
CA ALA A 792 -1.76 -16.94 -14.60
C ALA A 792 -2.46 -17.33 -15.90
N LEU A 793 -3.62 -16.75 -16.19
CA LEU A 793 -4.36 -17.00 -17.43
C LEU A 793 -3.57 -16.58 -18.67
N GLU A 794 -2.85 -15.45 -18.62
CA GLU A 794 -1.95 -15.03 -19.70
C GLU A 794 -0.80 -16.05 -19.91
N ARG A 795 -0.28 -16.63 -18.83
CA ARG A 795 0.79 -17.63 -18.87
C ARG A 795 0.28 -18.96 -19.40
N TYR A 796 -0.91 -19.41 -19.02
CA TYR A 796 -1.58 -20.57 -19.63
C TYR A 796 -1.87 -20.33 -21.11
N HIS A 797 -2.34 -19.13 -21.49
CA HIS A 797 -2.53 -18.79 -22.90
C HIS A 797 -1.22 -18.82 -23.70
N TYR A 798 -0.12 -18.36 -23.10
CA TYR A 798 1.19 -18.39 -23.73
C TYR A 798 1.61 -19.83 -24.11
N PHE A 799 1.17 -20.81 -23.31
CA PHE A 799 1.39 -22.24 -23.61
C PHE A 799 0.36 -22.82 -24.57
N TYR A 800 -0.92 -22.71 -24.24
CA TYR A 800 -2.00 -23.37 -25.01
C TYR A 800 -2.36 -22.64 -26.30
N GLY A 801 -2.12 -21.33 -26.39
CA GLY A 801 -2.58 -20.51 -27.51
C GLY A 801 -4.10 -20.57 -27.68
N ASP A 802 -4.53 -20.69 -28.94
CA ASP A 802 -5.94 -20.82 -29.32
C ASP A 802 -6.50 -22.25 -29.20
N THR A 803 -5.67 -23.23 -28.82
CA THR A 803 -6.10 -24.65 -28.67
C THR A 803 -6.92 -24.89 -27.41
N LEU A 804 -6.86 -23.98 -26.44
CA LEU A 804 -7.68 -24.01 -25.25
C LEU A 804 -8.59 -22.79 -25.22
N THR A 805 -9.88 -23.06 -25.39
CA THR A 805 -10.93 -22.05 -25.20
C THR A 805 -11.92 -22.51 -24.15
N VAL A 806 -12.44 -21.57 -23.37
CA VAL A 806 -13.44 -21.82 -22.33
C VAL A 806 -14.63 -20.89 -22.51
N GLU A 807 -15.77 -21.27 -21.96
CA GLU A 807 -16.94 -20.41 -21.93
C GLU A 807 -16.76 -19.28 -20.89
N CYS A 808 -16.99 -18.04 -21.29
CA CYS A 808 -16.92 -16.89 -20.41
C CYS A 808 -17.98 -15.83 -20.75
N PRO A 809 -18.97 -15.58 -19.85
CA PRO A 809 -19.29 -16.37 -18.64
C PRO A 809 -19.68 -17.83 -18.92
N THR A 810 -19.54 -18.69 -17.92
CA THR A 810 -19.96 -20.10 -18.00
C THR A 810 -21.47 -20.17 -18.26
N GLY A 811 -21.88 -20.98 -19.23
CA GLY A 811 -23.27 -21.13 -19.68
C GLY A 811 -23.74 -20.07 -20.67
N SER A 812 -22.88 -19.15 -21.12
CA SER A 812 -23.23 -18.09 -22.08
C SER A 812 -23.18 -18.52 -23.55
N GLY A 813 -22.53 -19.65 -23.85
CA GLY A 813 -22.20 -20.07 -25.21
C GLY A 813 -21.00 -19.32 -25.83
N ARG A 814 -20.49 -18.26 -25.21
CA ARG A 814 -19.39 -17.43 -25.70
C ARG A 814 -18.04 -18.05 -25.32
N ARG A 815 -17.36 -18.64 -26.30
CA ARG A 815 -16.03 -19.22 -26.07
C ARG A 815 -14.92 -18.19 -26.27
N MET A 816 -13.97 -18.18 -25.34
CA MET A 816 -12.81 -17.30 -25.35
C MET A 816 -11.53 -18.08 -25.13
N THR A 817 -10.42 -17.60 -25.69
CA THR A 817 -9.07 -18.02 -25.28
C THR A 817 -8.78 -17.54 -23.86
N LEU A 818 -7.80 -18.14 -23.20
CA LEU A 818 -7.45 -17.71 -21.83
C LEU A 818 -6.92 -16.24 -21.77
N ALA A 819 -6.28 -15.74 -22.85
CA ALA A 819 -5.97 -14.30 -22.95
C ALA A 819 -7.23 -13.45 -23.08
N GLY A 820 -8.28 -13.95 -23.75
CA GLY A 820 -9.59 -13.28 -23.79
C GLY A 820 -10.24 -13.22 -22.42
N VAL A 821 -10.17 -14.31 -21.65
CA VAL A 821 -10.66 -14.37 -20.26
C VAL A 821 -9.88 -13.42 -19.35
N ALA A 822 -8.55 -13.40 -19.45
CA ALA A 822 -7.70 -12.46 -18.70
C ALA A 822 -8.09 -10.99 -18.98
N HIS A 823 -8.38 -10.67 -20.24
CA HIS A 823 -8.85 -9.35 -20.65
C HIS A 823 -10.24 -9.03 -20.08
N GLU A 824 -11.17 -9.97 -20.12
CA GLU A 824 -12.51 -9.81 -19.53
C GLU A 824 -12.44 -9.49 -18.04
N ILE A 825 -11.64 -10.26 -17.26
CA ILE A 825 -11.44 -10.00 -15.83
C ILE A 825 -10.80 -8.63 -15.60
N SER A 826 -9.76 -8.28 -16.37
CA SER A 826 -9.11 -6.97 -16.31
C SER A 826 -10.10 -5.84 -16.59
N SER A 827 -11.00 -6.03 -17.57
CA SER A 827 -12.01 -5.02 -17.92
C SER A 827 -13.05 -4.84 -16.81
N ARG A 828 -13.45 -5.92 -16.16
CA ARG A 828 -14.35 -5.88 -15.00
C ARG A 828 -13.70 -5.14 -13.83
N LEU A 829 -12.44 -5.40 -13.51
CA LEU A 829 -11.69 -4.71 -12.46
C LEU A 829 -11.52 -3.21 -12.74
N THR A 830 -11.11 -2.84 -13.95
CA THR A 830 -10.90 -1.43 -14.29
C THR A 830 -12.20 -0.64 -14.36
N SER A 831 -13.34 -1.30 -14.68
CA SER A 831 -14.66 -0.67 -14.70
C SER A 831 -15.08 -0.10 -13.34
N LEU A 832 -14.53 -0.59 -12.22
CA LEU A 832 -14.74 -0.05 -10.88
C LEU A 832 -14.46 1.46 -10.80
N PHE A 833 -13.43 1.92 -11.49
CA PHE A 833 -12.92 3.30 -11.44
C PHE A 833 -13.34 4.16 -12.62
N LEU A 834 -13.89 3.57 -13.67
CA LEU A 834 -14.25 4.30 -14.88
C LEU A 834 -15.71 4.77 -14.81
N PRO A 835 -16.02 5.97 -15.31
CA PRO A 835 -17.40 6.46 -15.31
C PRO A 835 -18.28 5.60 -16.22
N ALA A 836 -19.32 5.02 -15.65
CA ALA A 836 -20.40 4.34 -16.35
C ALA A 836 -21.44 5.34 -16.91
N ALA A 837 -22.53 4.83 -17.50
CA ALA A 837 -23.62 5.67 -17.95
C ALA A 837 -24.13 6.56 -16.79
N GLY A 838 -24.23 7.88 -17.02
CA GLY A 838 -24.60 8.85 -15.99
C GLY A 838 -23.46 9.33 -15.09
N GLY A 839 -22.19 9.02 -15.44
CA GLY A 839 -21.00 9.54 -14.76
C GLY A 839 -20.62 8.81 -13.46
N ARG A 840 -21.40 7.83 -13.01
CA ARG A 840 -21.14 7.08 -11.76
C ARG A 840 -19.98 6.11 -11.93
N ARG A 841 -19.10 6.07 -10.94
CA ARG A 841 -18.09 5.02 -10.80
C ARG A 841 -18.55 4.01 -9.73
N PRO A 842 -18.52 2.69 -9.99
CA PRO A 842 -18.96 1.69 -9.01
C PRO A 842 -18.25 1.83 -7.65
N CYS A 843 -16.96 2.11 -7.63
CA CYS A 843 -16.18 2.25 -6.41
C CYS A 843 -16.72 3.31 -5.42
N HIS A 844 -17.41 4.35 -5.89
CA HIS A 844 -18.03 5.38 -5.04
C HIS A 844 -19.47 5.05 -4.60
N GLY A 845 -19.97 3.86 -4.94
CA GLY A 845 -21.29 3.43 -4.55
C GLY A 845 -22.41 4.34 -5.07
N ALA A 846 -23.32 4.72 -4.18
CA ALA A 846 -24.51 5.49 -4.53
C ALA A 846 -24.37 7.02 -4.36
N ASP A 847 -23.23 7.53 -3.91
CA ASP A 847 -23.04 8.95 -3.64
C ASP A 847 -23.15 9.80 -4.93
N PRO A 848 -24.19 10.65 -5.05
CA PRO A 848 -24.46 11.41 -6.27
C PRO A 848 -23.43 12.52 -6.54
N ARG A 849 -22.65 12.93 -5.53
CA ARG A 849 -21.62 13.97 -5.68
C ARG A 849 -20.56 13.53 -6.67
N PHE A 850 -20.09 12.29 -6.58
CA PHE A 850 -19.09 11.75 -7.49
C PHE A 850 -19.60 11.52 -8.93
N ALA A 851 -20.90 11.60 -9.17
CA ALA A 851 -21.46 11.46 -10.51
C ALA A 851 -21.58 12.80 -11.25
N SER A 852 -21.97 13.87 -10.54
CA SER A 852 -22.42 15.12 -11.20
C SER A 852 -21.82 16.40 -10.63
N ASP A 853 -21.34 16.42 -9.39
CA ASP A 853 -20.79 17.63 -8.80
C ASP A 853 -19.39 17.94 -9.40
N PRO A 854 -19.17 19.13 -9.97
CA PRO A 854 -17.90 19.48 -10.61
C PRO A 854 -16.70 19.49 -9.64
N HIS A 855 -16.94 19.55 -8.33
CA HIS A 855 -15.88 19.51 -7.31
C HIS A 855 -15.60 18.10 -6.77
N TRP A 856 -16.33 17.06 -7.25
CA TRP A 856 -16.19 15.68 -6.82
C TRP A 856 -16.02 14.69 -7.96
N ARG A 857 -16.66 14.90 -9.11
CA ARG A 857 -16.79 13.92 -10.20
C ARG A 857 -15.46 13.39 -10.77
N ASP A 858 -14.40 14.19 -10.68
CA ASP A 858 -13.06 13.82 -11.21
C ASP A 858 -12.14 13.25 -10.13
N LEU A 859 -12.62 13.16 -8.89
CA LEU A 859 -11.90 12.60 -7.76
C LEU A 859 -12.12 11.08 -7.70
N VAL A 860 -11.06 10.34 -7.31
CA VAL A 860 -11.11 8.88 -7.23
C VAL A 860 -10.57 8.43 -5.88
N TRP A 861 -11.34 7.61 -5.15
CA TRP A 861 -10.86 6.86 -4.00
C TRP A 861 -10.42 5.46 -4.42
N PHE A 862 -9.36 4.98 -3.78
CA PHE A 862 -8.79 3.66 -3.99
C PHE A 862 -8.96 2.86 -2.70
N TYR A 863 -9.93 1.97 -2.69
CA TYR A 863 -10.28 1.17 -1.53
C TYR A 863 -9.44 -0.09 -1.42
N GLU A 864 -9.40 -0.67 -0.25
CA GLU A 864 -8.70 -1.92 0.05
C GLU A 864 -9.26 -3.09 -0.76
N TYR A 865 -10.60 -3.22 -0.79
CA TYR A 865 -11.33 -4.21 -1.58
C TYR A 865 -12.68 -3.63 -2.04
N PHE A 866 -13.43 -4.42 -2.80
CA PHE A 866 -14.67 -3.96 -3.42
C PHE A 866 -15.79 -4.94 -3.20
N HIS A 867 -16.99 -4.45 -2.94
CA HIS A 867 -18.19 -5.25 -2.75
C HIS A 867 -18.45 -6.19 -3.93
N GLY A 868 -18.63 -7.48 -3.65
CA GLY A 868 -18.68 -8.55 -4.65
C GLY A 868 -19.81 -8.46 -5.67
N ASP A 869 -20.89 -7.73 -5.40
CA ASP A 869 -22.05 -7.65 -6.28
C ASP A 869 -22.24 -6.28 -6.94
N ASP A 870 -22.04 -5.16 -6.24
CA ASP A 870 -22.27 -3.80 -6.75
C ASP A 870 -20.99 -2.99 -7.00
N GLY A 871 -19.84 -3.48 -6.53
CA GLY A 871 -18.53 -2.87 -6.79
C GLY A 871 -18.22 -1.63 -5.97
N ARG A 872 -19.05 -1.25 -4.97
CA ARG A 872 -18.69 -0.16 -4.05
C ARG A 872 -17.42 -0.51 -3.28
N GLY A 873 -16.63 0.49 -2.97
CA GLY A 873 -15.44 0.32 -2.14
C GLY A 873 -15.79 -0.12 -0.73
N ALA A 874 -14.91 -0.87 -0.09
CA ALA A 874 -15.04 -1.42 1.25
C ALA A 874 -13.65 -1.56 1.89
N GLY A 875 -13.60 -1.67 3.21
CA GLY A 875 -12.37 -1.61 3.97
C GLY A 875 -11.72 -0.22 3.90
N ALA A 876 -10.40 -0.13 4.05
CA ALA A 876 -9.67 1.13 4.05
C ALA A 876 -9.94 1.98 2.79
N SER A 877 -10.49 3.19 2.99
CA SER A 877 -11.00 4.04 1.91
C SER A 877 -9.91 4.73 1.09
N HIS A 878 -8.66 4.72 1.56
CA HIS A 878 -7.52 5.38 0.91
C HIS A 878 -6.35 4.43 0.65
N GLN A 879 -6.59 3.11 0.65
CA GLN A 879 -5.54 2.12 0.39
C GLN A 879 -5.21 2.03 -1.11
N THR A 880 -4.52 3.03 -1.61
CA THR A 880 -4.02 3.01 -2.99
C THR A 880 -3.00 1.90 -3.22
N GLY A 881 -2.27 1.48 -2.20
CA GLY A 881 -1.18 0.49 -2.25
C GLY A 881 -1.32 -0.55 -3.34
N TRP A 882 -1.92 -1.71 -3.04
CA TRP A 882 -2.14 -2.76 -4.06
C TRP A 882 -3.23 -2.42 -5.08
N THR A 883 -4.19 -1.54 -4.74
CA THR A 883 -5.24 -1.14 -5.68
C THR A 883 -4.69 -0.32 -6.86
N ALA A 884 -3.51 0.28 -6.70
CA ALA A 884 -2.77 0.90 -7.82
C ALA A 884 -2.36 -0.08 -8.93
N LEU A 885 -2.51 -1.40 -8.75
CA LEU A 885 -2.42 -2.37 -9.85
C LEU A 885 -3.40 -2.05 -10.99
N VAL A 886 -4.46 -1.28 -10.72
CA VAL A 886 -5.36 -0.76 -11.77
C VAL A 886 -4.59 -0.02 -12.86
N LEU A 887 -3.53 0.72 -12.53
CA LEU A 887 -2.64 1.36 -13.50
C LEU A 887 -2.08 0.35 -14.50
N SER A 888 -1.53 -0.78 -14.01
CA SER A 888 -0.97 -1.83 -14.84
C SER A 888 -2.01 -2.51 -15.74
N LEU A 889 -3.23 -2.69 -15.23
CA LEU A 889 -4.35 -3.26 -15.98
C LEU A 889 -4.82 -2.32 -17.10
N LEU A 890 -4.98 -1.02 -16.81
CA LEU A 890 -5.34 0.00 -17.80
C LEU A 890 -4.30 0.09 -18.91
N GLU A 891 -3.01 0.10 -18.59
CA GLU A 891 -1.94 0.07 -19.57
C GLU A 891 -1.96 -1.20 -20.43
N GLY A 892 -2.21 -2.36 -19.83
CA GLY A 892 -2.36 -3.63 -20.55
C GLY A 892 -3.48 -3.58 -21.59
N GLN A 893 -4.62 -3.02 -21.23
CA GLN A 893 -5.76 -2.82 -22.14
C GLN A 893 -5.44 -1.81 -23.24
N ALA A 894 -4.81 -0.69 -22.92
CA ALA A 894 -4.41 0.33 -23.90
C ALA A 894 -3.43 -0.24 -24.94
N ARG A 895 -2.45 -1.06 -24.52
CA ARG A 895 -1.51 -1.74 -25.44
C ARG A 895 -2.24 -2.67 -26.41
N ARG A 896 -3.22 -3.43 -25.94
CA ARG A 896 -4.03 -4.32 -26.80
C ARG A 896 -4.82 -3.54 -27.84
N ARG A 897 -5.47 -2.41 -27.45
CA ARG A 897 -6.16 -1.51 -28.39
C ARG A 897 -5.22 -0.94 -29.44
N GLY A 898 -4.03 -0.49 -29.04
CA GLY A 898 -3.01 0.06 -29.92
C GLY A 898 -2.41 -0.98 -30.88
N GLY A 899 -2.26 -2.26 -30.46
CA GLY A 899 -1.84 -3.38 -31.29
C GLY A 899 -2.89 -3.72 -32.36
N ALA A 900 -4.14 -3.86 -31.97
CA ALA A 900 -5.25 -4.16 -32.88
C ALA A 900 -5.43 -3.05 -33.95
N ALA A 901 -5.23 -1.78 -33.61
CA ALA A 901 -5.31 -0.67 -34.56
C ALA A 901 -4.19 -0.71 -35.62
N LYS A 902 -3.00 -1.20 -35.27
CA LYS A 902 -1.90 -1.40 -36.22
C LYS A 902 -2.16 -2.54 -37.19
N ASP A 903 -2.76 -3.62 -36.72
CA ASP A 903 -3.08 -4.79 -37.55
C ASP A 903 -4.25 -4.53 -38.53
N THR A 904 -5.18 -3.63 -38.17
CA THR A 904 -6.34 -3.28 -39.00
C THR A 904 -6.10 -2.13 -39.98
N GLY A 905 -4.92 -1.53 -39.98
CA GLY A 905 -4.55 -0.47 -40.95
C GLY A 905 -5.35 0.82 -40.84
N GLN A 906 -6.09 1.05 -39.75
CA GLN A 906 -6.79 2.32 -39.55
C GLN A 906 -5.81 3.42 -39.15
N PRO A 907 -5.84 4.59 -39.81
CA PRO A 907 -4.96 5.70 -39.47
C PRO A 907 -5.37 6.27 -38.10
N THR A 908 -4.46 6.20 -37.14
CA THR A 908 -4.53 7.00 -35.93
C THR A 908 -4.50 8.48 -36.34
N GLY A 909 -5.46 9.25 -35.87
CA GLY A 909 -5.74 10.63 -36.27
C GLY A 909 -4.57 11.58 -36.39
N PRO A 910 -4.75 12.80 -36.94
CA PRO A 910 -3.70 13.58 -37.61
C PRO A 910 -2.70 14.21 -36.62
N GLY A 911 -1.59 13.53 -36.39
CA GLY A 911 -0.38 14.10 -35.78
C GLY A 911 0.67 14.35 -36.84
N GLY A 912 0.89 15.63 -37.19
CA GLY A 912 1.66 16.10 -38.31
C GLY A 912 3.06 15.50 -38.46
N ARG A 913 3.30 14.91 -39.62
CA ARG A 913 4.65 14.73 -40.16
C ARG A 913 5.23 16.11 -40.46
N LYS A 914 6.26 16.52 -39.75
CA LYS A 914 7.25 17.48 -40.27
C LYS A 914 8.50 16.71 -40.67
N GLY A 915 8.89 16.99 -41.95
CA GLY A 915 9.87 16.26 -42.71
C GLY A 915 11.30 16.36 -42.16
N ARG A 916 12.04 15.33 -42.53
CA ARG A 916 13.51 15.37 -42.55
C ARG A 916 13.99 16.26 -43.66
N THR A 917 14.87 17.19 -43.38
CA THR A 917 16.10 17.48 -44.06
C THR A 917 17.20 17.75 -43.06
#